data_4d96a21d736a95de57512531fd9b95ec
#
_entry.id   4d96a21d736a95de57512531fd9b95ec
#
_cell.length_a   1.000
_cell.length_b   1.000
_cell.length_c   1.000
_cell.angle_alpha   90.00
_cell.angle_beta   90.00
_cell.angle_gamma   90.00
#
_symmetry.space_group_name_H-M   'P 1'
#
loop_
_entity.id
_entity.type
_entity.pdbx_description
1 polymer ?
#
loop_
_entity_poly.entity_id
_entity_poly.type
_entity_poly.pdbx_seq_one_letter_code
_entity_poly.pdbx_strand_id
1 'polypeptide(L)'
;MDRKNPQTGLHIAILGMTLFEWLRKRTGSYRISGCVAMIVVVFYGIMTGLSGSTSRAVIMMGLVMIGKAKGRSADLLTSAGIASIGMAVWNPYVIRDAGFQLSFAAVAGLAVIHPVYVQTFGKKGKLRQAFGVSLSSSLATLPICVFYYYQFPLYGILLNLLVVPLVSCLLMSALVTAGCGIISIKAAELARIPAHFILILYERLCGLSEKIPFSSINVGHISVRMVLVYYLGLGVVLFILRCYAGEKNSSQSTDENNSAGEEVNKSMRNNLAGRKLEKPMTNSPSDKDLAKPSRSKTLGRDLTKPVRKKSGRCGRYLYGIILVILLTALYEYANLDRSFVTVFLDVSQGDGILIRTEQGTSILIDGGSTSNQRVGEYVLLPAIRYYGMSELDYVFVTHGDADHISGIEYLLNAEHIGVRIRNLVLAKYGDRQGLANIETLAKKKNINVVYMEAGDKIREKLNSDMAGLTLECLYPSGKTLEAKQVVKRESDSIAEAKQVAEREADSIAEAKQVAEREAADITDDKKIAIGLGNAITANVLEDEVTGSGPDANDLSIVLLAKYDGRKILFTGDAGSMVEKRLILEKNLLLSETDVLKVGHHGSRSASSEGFLQTIKPQYAIISCGKKNHYGHPHEETLMQLQTIGARVYRTDQCGAIILHIQSGKIMLHGYGE
;
A
#
# COMPACT_ATOMS: atom_id res chain seq x y z
N MET A 1 14.45 0.99 -1.69
CA MET A 1 14.30 1.53 -0.30
C MET A 1 14.20 0.36 0.66
N ASP A 2 15.19 0.17 1.51
CA ASP A 2 15.27 -0.99 2.41
C ASP A 2 14.06 -1.07 3.34
N ARG A 3 13.49 -2.27 3.47
CA ARG A 3 12.49 -2.60 4.50
C ARG A 3 13.09 -2.36 5.88
N LYS A 4 13.01 -1.14 6.40
CA LYS A 4 13.38 -0.84 7.77
C LYS A 4 12.18 -1.14 8.66
N ASN A 5 12.29 -2.24 9.36
CA ASN A 5 11.28 -2.85 10.23
C ASN A 5 10.78 -1.84 11.29
N PRO A 6 9.50 -1.44 11.35
CA PRO A 6 9.00 -0.44 12.30
C PRO A 6 9.00 -0.91 13.77
N GLN A 7 9.31 -2.17 14.05
CA GLN A 7 9.27 -2.76 15.39
C GLN A 7 10.52 -2.52 16.24
N THR A 8 11.61 -1.97 15.68
CA THR A 8 12.89 -1.80 16.39
C THR A 8 12.83 -0.86 17.61
N GLY A 9 11.89 0.09 17.64
CA GLY A 9 11.77 1.03 18.76
C GLY A 9 11.33 0.40 20.09
N LEU A 10 10.42 -0.58 20.06
CA LEU A 10 9.96 -1.29 21.25
C LEU A 10 11.06 -2.17 21.85
N HIS A 11 11.84 -2.82 21.00
CA HIS A 11 12.96 -3.67 21.44
C HIS A 11 14.02 -2.88 22.21
N ILE A 12 14.34 -1.66 21.76
CA ILE A 12 15.29 -0.77 22.42
C ILE A 12 14.79 -0.34 23.80
N ALA A 13 13.50 0.00 23.90
CA ALA A 13 12.90 0.40 25.16
C ALA A 13 12.91 -0.76 26.19
N ILE A 14 12.56 -1.97 25.75
CA ILE A 14 12.58 -3.17 26.60
C ILE A 14 14.02 -3.49 27.04
N LEU A 15 14.95 -3.56 26.09
CA LEU A 15 16.34 -3.86 26.35
C LEU A 15 16.96 -2.85 27.31
N GLY A 16 16.83 -1.55 27.01
CA GLY A 16 17.41 -0.48 27.81
C GLY A 16 16.84 -0.43 29.22
N MET A 17 15.52 -0.57 29.38
CA MET A 17 14.90 -0.51 30.71
C MET A 17 15.20 -1.75 31.55
N THR A 18 15.16 -2.94 30.97
CA THR A 18 15.46 -4.20 31.64
C THR A 18 16.92 -4.20 32.12
N LEU A 19 17.86 -3.81 31.26
CA LEU A 19 19.26 -3.70 31.58
C LEU A 19 19.53 -2.64 32.69
N PHE A 20 18.87 -1.46 32.55
CA PHE A 20 18.99 -0.40 33.56
C PHE A 20 18.51 -0.87 34.94
N GLU A 21 17.34 -1.54 35.02
CA GLU A 21 16.82 -2.03 36.31
C GLU A 21 17.66 -3.15 36.90
N TRP A 22 18.16 -4.06 36.06
CA TRP A 22 19.06 -5.12 36.51
C TRP A 22 20.37 -4.57 37.05
N LEU A 23 21.03 -3.64 36.34
CA LEU A 23 22.24 -2.97 36.78
C LEU A 23 22.00 -2.17 38.05
N ARG A 24 20.88 -1.46 38.16
CA ARG A 24 20.52 -0.70 39.36
C ARG A 24 20.43 -1.57 40.61
N LYS A 25 19.83 -2.75 40.49
CA LYS A 25 19.75 -3.72 41.59
C LYS A 25 21.13 -4.25 42.00
N ARG A 26 22.09 -4.32 41.08
CA ARG A 26 23.46 -4.81 41.35
C ARG A 26 24.38 -3.73 41.83
N THR A 27 24.34 -2.53 41.27
CA THR A 27 25.29 -1.44 41.55
C THR A 27 24.78 -0.44 42.58
N GLY A 28 23.48 -0.41 42.88
CA GLY A 28 22.86 0.60 43.75
C GLY A 28 22.86 2.02 43.17
N SER A 29 23.56 2.26 42.04
CA SER A 29 23.76 3.59 41.46
C SER A 29 22.91 3.83 40.20
N TYR A 30 22.09 4.86 40.24
CA TYR A 30 21.31 5.32 39.06
C TYR A 30 22.20 5.83 37.93
N ARG A 31 23.31 6.51 38.25
CA ARG A 31 24.20 7.10 37.24
C ARG A 31 24.98 6.03 36.49
N ILE A 32 25.61 5.09 37.19
CA ILE A 32 26.38 4.00 36.55
C ILE A 32 25.45 3.14 35.68
N SER A 33 24.30 2.74 36.23
CA SER A 33 23.33 1.93 35.52
C SER A 33 22.80 2.65 34.31
N GLY A 34 22.55 3.96 34.37
CA GLY A 34 22.11 4.78 33.25
C GLY A 34 23.17 4.89 32.15
N CYS A 35 24.44 5.15 32.51
CA CYS A 35 25.51 5.24 31.51
C CYS A 35 25.75 3.91 30.79
N VAL A 36 25.82 2.79 31.50
CA VAL A 36 26.04 1.48 30.87
C VAL A 36 24.87 1.09 29.98
N ALA A 37 23.63 1.25 30.46
CA ALA A 37 22.45 0.95 29.67
C ALA A 37 22.35 1.84 28.41
N MET A 38 22.76 3.12 28.50
CA MET A 38 22.82 4.04 27.36
C MET A 38 23.84 3.58 26.31
N ILE A 39 25.06 3.20 26.74
CA ILE A 39 26.07 2.71 25.81
C ILE A 39 25.56 1.49 25.04
N VAL A 40 24.93 0.53 25.74
CA VAL A 40 24.35 -0.66 25.09
C VAL A 40 23.22 -0.30 24.13
N VAL A 41 22.32 0.62 24.49
CA VAL A 41 21.20 1.07 23.65
C VAL A 41 21.71 1.79 22.39
N VAL A 42 22.72 2.66 22.53
CA VAL A 42 23.33 3.36 21.38
C VAL A 42 24.05 2.36 20.48
N PHE A 43 24.82 1.44 21.04
CA PHE A 43 25.50 0.39 20.28
C PHE A 43 24.53 -0.48 19.52
N TYR A 44 23.44 -0.92 20.15
CA TYR A 44 22.37 -1.65 19.50
C TYR A 44 21.71 -0.82 18.39
N GLY A 45 21.50 0.48 18.63
CA GLY A 45 20.98 1.40 17.61
C GLY A 45 21.88 1.49 16.38
N ILE A 46 23.20 1.54 16.57
CA ILE A 46 24.20 1.55 15.47
C ILE A 46 24.14 0.22 14.72
N MET A 47 24.14 -0.91 15.44
CA MET A 47 24.04 -2.25 14.84
C MET A 47 22.79 -2.43 13.98
N THR A 48 21.66 -1.81 14.35
CA THR A 48 20.39 -1.85 13.58
C THR A 48 20.30 -0.78 12.48
N GLY A 49 21.40 -0.06 12.19
CA GLY A 49 21.52 0.89 11.09
C GLY A 49 20.86 2.25 11.36
N LEU A 50 20.63 2.64 12.61
CA LEU A 50 20.07 3.95 13.02
C LEU A 50 18.87 4.39 12.18
N SER A 51 17.96 3.47 11.87
CA SER A 51 16.73 3.81 11.15
C SER A 51 15.96 4.90 11.92
N GLY A 52 15.09 5.66 11.25
CA GLY A 52 14.31 6.72 11.88
C GLY A 52 13.56 6.25 13.15
N SER A 53 13.01 5.02 13.16
CA SER A 53 12.35 4.43 14.33
C SER A 53 13.34 4.11 15.46
N THR A 54 14.50 3.58 15.11
CA THR A 54 15.58 3.25 16.05
C THR A 54 16.13 4.51 16.71
N SER A 55 16.46 5.54 15.93
CA SER A 55 16.98 6.81 16.43
C SER A 55 16.03 7.47 17.43
N ARG A 56 14.72 7.47 17.15
CA ARG A 56 13.68 7.96 18.09
C ARG A 56 13.74 7.22 19.44
N ALA A 57 13.74 5.88 19.37
CA ALA A 57 13.76 5.06 20.58
C ALA A 57 15.03 5.26 21.40
N VAL A 58 16.19 5.39 20.74
CA VAL A 58 17.47 5.67 21.41
C VAL A 58 17.44 7.03 22.09
N ILE A 59 16.99 8.09 21.41
CA ILE A 59 16.92 9.45 21.96
C ILE A 59 15.94 9.51 23.14
N MET A 60 14.72 8.98 22.97
CA MET A 60 13.70 8.98 24.02
C MET A 60 14.17 8.18 25.25
N MET A 61 14.76 6.99 25.04
CA MET A 61 15.29 6.19 26.13
C MET A 61 16.42 6.92 26.85
N GLY A 62 17.29 7.62 26.11
CA GLY A 62 18.33 8.45 26.65
C GLY A 62 17.80 9.54 27.58
N LEU A 63 16.80 10.26 27.14
CA LEU A 63 16.14 11.31 27.93
C LEU A 63 15.51 10.75 29.22
N VAL A 64 14.86 9.58 29.12
CA VAL A 64 14.31 8.87 30.30
C VAL A 64 15.40 8.47 31.28
N MET A 65 16.54 7.92 30.81
CA MET A 65 17.67 7.53 31.64
C MET A 65 18.34 8.74 32.31
N ILE A 66 18.55 9.84 31.59
CA ILE A 66 19.06 11.10 32.13
C ILE A 66 18.11 11.65 33.21
N GLY A 67 16.81 11.64 32.97
CA GLY A 67 15.81 12.04 33.95
C GLY A 67 15.91 11.23 35.26
N LYS A 68 15.94 9.89 35.12
CA LYS A 68 16.10 8.99 36.29
C LYS A 68 17.44 9.18 37.03
N ALA A 69 18.53 9.40 36.30
CA ALA A 69 19.85 9.66 36.90
C ALA A 69 19.89 10.98 37.69
N LYS A 70 19.09 11.97 37.33
CA LYS A 70 18.90 13.24 38.01
C LYS A 70 17.81 13.22 39.10
N GLY A 71 17.21 12.04 39.38
CA GLY A 71 16.14 11.89 40.35
C GLY A 71 14.79 12.56 39.94
N ARG A 72 14.60 12.84 38.66
CA ARG A 72 13.36 13.43 38.11
C ARG A 72 12.53 12.36 37.39
N SER A 73 11.21 12.46 37.49
CA SER A 73 10.31 11.68 36.64
C SER A 73 10.39 12.23 35.23
N ALA A 74 10.82 11.40 34.27
CA ALA A 74 10.76 11.77 32.88
C ALA A 74 9.31 11.58 32.37
N ASP A 75 8.66 12.67 31.97
CA ASP A 75 7.35 12.62 31.33
C ASP A 75 7.50 12.15 29.89
N LEU A 76 6.59 11.25 29.46
CA LEU A 76 6.63 10.61 28.15
C LEU A 76 6.45 11.63 27.02
N LEU A 77 5.52 12.59 27.20
CA LEU A 77 5.25 13.64 26.19
C LEU A 77 6.45 14.61 26.06
N THR A 78 7.02 15.03 27.19
CA THR A 78 8.19 15.92 27.19
C THR A 78 9.39 15.25 26.50
N SER A 79 9.63 13.96 26.79
CA SER A 79 10.71 13.20 26.15
C SER A 79 10.48 13.04 24.65
N ALA A 80 9.23 12.77 24.23
CA ALA A 80 8.86 12.69 22.82
C ALA A 80 9.00 14.06 22.12
N GLY A 81 8.56 15.16 22.77
CA GLY A 81 8.69 16.51 22.22
C GLY A 81 10.14 16.91 21.99
N ILE A 82 11.03 16.69 22.97
CA ILE A 82 12.47 16.98 22.82
C ILE A 82 13.08 16.13 21.70
N ALA A 83 12.74 14.84 21.64
CA ALA A 83 13.22 13.94 20.60
C ALA A 83 12.74 14.39 19.19
N SER A 84 11.47 14.80 19.07
CA SER A 84 10.91 15.25 17.78
C SER A 84 11.57 16.54 17.27
N ILE A 85 11.80 17.50 18.17
CA ILE A 85 12.50 18.76 17.85
C ILE A 85 13.95 18.46 17.45
N GLY A 86 14.68 17.65 18.21
CA GLY A 86 16.06 17.28 17.90
C GLY A 86 16.21 16.62 16.54
N MET A 87 15.29 15.71 16.17
CA MET A 87 15.29 15.06 14.87
C MET A 87 14.92 16.01 13.74
N ALA A 88 13.96 16.91 13.95
CA ALA A 88 13.52 17.90 12.96
C ALA A 88 14.61 18.95 12.68
N VAL A 89 15.38 19.36 13.71
CA VAL A 89 16.53 20.26 13.55
C VAL A 89 17.63 19.60 12.73
N TRP A 90 17.88 18.30 12.95
CA TRP A 90 18.88 17.54 12.18
C TRP A 90 18.47 17.32 10.73
N ASN A 91 17.20 16.95 10.49
CA ASN A 91 16.64 16.73 9.18
C ASN A 91 15.17 17.20 9.15
N PRO A 92 14.86 18.38 8.58
CA PRO A 92 13.49 18.90 8.54
C PRO A 92 12.51 18.00 7.78
N TYR A 93 12.98 17.25 6.80
CA TYR A 93 12.14 16.37 6.00
C TYR A 93 11.59 15.18 6.78
N VAL A 94 12.18 14.87 7.94
CA VAL A 94 11.71 13.75 8.79
C VAL A 94 10.26 13.95 9.26
N ILE A 95 9.77 15.20 9.32
CA ILE A 95 8.37 15.51 9.69
C ILE A 95 7.37 14.89 8.71
N ARG A 96 7.76 14.74 7.43
CA ARG A 96 6.94 14.11 6.38
C ARG A 96 7.13 12.58 6.31
N ASP A 97 8.02 12.01 7.10
CA ASP A 97 8.22 10.56 7.17
C ASP A 97 7.07 9.88 7.91
N ALA A 98 6.41 8.91 7.24
CA ALA A 98 5.30 8.16 7.81
C ALA A 98 5.68 7.46 9.12
N GLY A 99 6.87 6.88 9.16
CA GLY A 99 7.38 6.20 10.34
C GLY A 99 7.59 7.16 11.51
N PHE A 100 8.06 8.39 11.26
CA PHE A 100 8.16 9.45 12.27
C PHE A 100 6.77 9.77 12.81
N GLN A 101 5.82 10.12 11.96
CA GLN A 101 4.47 10.50 12.39
C GLN A 101 3.76 9.37 13.16
N LEU A 102 3.79 8.13 12.66
CA LEU A 102 3.17 6.97 13.32
C LEU A 102 3.75 6.72 14.71
N SER A 103 5.06 6.81 14.86
CA SER A 103 5.71 6.55 16.16
C SER A 103 5.37 7.63 17.19
N PHE A 104 5.41 8.92 16.83
CA PHE A 104 5.06 9.99 17.75
C PHE A 104 3.56 10.02 18.04
N ALA A 105 2.70 9.72 17.06
CA ALA A 105 1.27 9.56 17.29
C ALA A 105 0.96 8.41 18.26
N ALA A 106 1.64 7.27 18.16
CA ALA A 106 1.48 6.17 19.10
C ALA A 106 1.83 6.57 20.54
N VAL A 107 2.94 7.30 20.71
CA VAL A 107 3.37 7.83 22.03
C VAL A 107 2.35 8.84 22.57
N ALA A 108 1.88 9.76 21.71
CA ALA A 108 0.83 10.73 22.07
C ALA A 108 -0.49 10.03 22.47
N GLY A 109 -0.87 8.97 21.74
CA GLY A 109 -2.02 8.13 22.09
C GLY A 109 -1.92 7.52 23.47
N LEU A 110 -0.75 6.95 23.80
CA LEU A 110 -0.50 6.40 25.13
C LEU A 110 -0.50 7.47 26.23
N ALA A 111 -0.04 8.67 25.93
CA ALA A 111 0.05 9.73 26.95
C ALA A 111 -1.28 10.49 27.12
N VAL A 112 -2.12 10.62 26.10
CA VAL A 112 -3.35 11.42 26.11
C VAL A 112 -4.59 10.54 26.21
N ILE A 113 -4.71 9.50 25.36
CA ILE A 113 -5.92 8.67 25.28
C ILE A 113 -5.97 7.62 26.40
N HIS A 114 -4.86 6.93 26.66
CA HIS A 114 -4.84 5.85 27.65
C HIS A 114 -5.22 6.29 29.08
N PRO A 115 -4.79 7.45 29.62
CA PRO A 115 -5.24 7.92 30.91
C PRO A 115 -6.77 8.14 30.98
N VAL A 116 -7.37 8.68 29.92
CA VAL A 116 -8.84 8.87 29.83
C VAL A 116 -9.55 7.51 29.82
N TYR A 117 -9.03 6.54 29.05
CA TYR A 117 -9.54 5.17 29.03
C TYR A 117 -9.51 4.55 30.45
N VAL A 118 -8.38 4.68 31.17
CA VAL A 118 -8.22 4.14 32.53
C VAL A 118 -9.15 4.82 33.54
N GLN A 119 -9.34 6.13 33.42
CA GLN A 119 -10.29 6.89 34.28
C GLN A 119 -11.73 6.47 34.05
N THR A 120 -12.13 6.20 32.78
CA THR A 120 -13.50 5.84 32.43
C THR A 120 -13.82 4.38 32.76
N PHE A 121 -12.92 3.46 32.41
CA PHE A 121 -13.16 2.01 32.50
C PHE A 121 -12.49 1.33 33.70
N GLY A 122 -11.62 2.03 34.45
CA GLY A 122 -10.95 1.53 35.64
C GLY A 122 -9.69 0.71 35.36
N LYS A 123 -8.88 0.52 36.42
CA LYS A 123 -7.56 -0.14 36.36
C LYS A 123 -7.59 -1.67 36.53
N LYS A 124 -8.77 -2.27 36.85
CA LYS A 124 -8.84 -3.69 37.22
C LYS A 124 -8.70 -4.61 35.99
N GLY A 125 -7.71 -5.54 36.05
CA GLY A 125 -7.47 -6.59 35.04
C GLY A 125 -6.34 -6.27 34.05
N LYS A 126 -5.35 -7.16 33.97
CA LYS A 126 -4.18 -7.03 33.05
C LYS A 126 -4.61 -6.98 31.57
N LEU A 127 -5.59 -7.80 31.19
CA LEU A 127 -6.11 -7.87 29.82
C LEU A 127 -6.78 -6.56 29.40
N ARG A 128 -7.57 -5.94 30.30
CA ARG A 128 -8.21 -4.64 30.04
C ARG A 128 -7.18 -3.52 29.86
N GLN A 129 -6.13 -3.53 30.64
CA GLN A 129 -5.04 -2.54 30.50
C GLN A 129 -4.30 -2.74 29.17
N ALA A 130 -3.97 -3.97 28.79
CA ALA A 130 -3.32 -4.27 27.52
C ALA A 130 -4.21 -3.85 26.31
N PHE A 131 -5.52 -4.12 26.40
CA PHE A 131 -6.49 -3.66 25.40
C PHE A 131 -6.54 -2.12 25.32
N GLY A 132 -6.58 -1.44 26.49
CA GLY A 132 -6.56 0.03 26.54
C GLY A 132 -5.31 0.63 25.89
N VAL A 133 -4.14 0.04 26.12
CA VAL A 133 -2.87 0.45 25.48
C VAL A 133 -2.93 0.26 23.96
N SER A 134 -3.36 -0.92 23.49
CA SER A 134 -3.49 -1.21 22.05
C SER A 134 -4.51 -0.28 21.38
N LEU A 135 -5.69 -0.11 21.98
CA LEU A 135 -6.73 0.79 21.47
C LEU A 135 -6.26 2.24 21.39
N SER A 136 -5.61 2.75 22.44
CA SER A 136 -5.14 4.13 22.50
C SER A 136 -4.08 4.42 21.44
N SER A 137 -3.13 3.52 21.24
CA SER A 137 -2.14 3.61 20.19
C SER A 137 -2.78 3.54 18.79
N SER A 138 -3.68 2.58 18.59
CA SER A 138 -4.35 2.40 17.28
C SER A 138 -5.21 3.59 16.90
N LEU A 139 -6.00 4.14 17.83
CA LEU A 139 -6.81 5.34 17.56
C LEU A 139 -5.95 6.56 17.20
N ALA A 140 -4.81 6.72 17.83
CA ALA A 140 -3.91 7.84 17.52
C ALA A 140 -3.20 7.68 16.18
N THR A 141 -2.88 6.45 15.76
CA THR A 141 -2.14 6.17 14.53
C THR A 141 -3.03 5.93 13.30
N LEU A 142 -4.33 5.63 13.50
CA LEU A 142 -5.26 5.26 12.45
C LEU A 142 -5.31 6.25 11.28
N PRO A 143 -5.52 7.58 11.47
CA PRO A 143 -5.65 8.50 10.34
C PRO A 143 -4.35 8.64 9.56
N ILE A 144 -3.20 8.56 10.25
CA ILE A 144 -1.88 8.59 9.61
C ILE A 144 -1.64 7.31 8.82
N CYS A 145 -2.05 6.15 9.38
CA CYS A 145 -1.96 4.87 8.69
C CYS A 145 -2.77 4.88 7.39
N VAL A 146 -4.03 5.34 7.44
CA VAL A 146 -4.88 5.46 6.26
C VAL A 146 -4.33 6.47 5.26
N PHE A 147 -3.80 7.61 5.71
CA PHE A 147 -3.24 8.64 4.86
C PHE A 147 -2.03 8.16 4.02
N TYR A 148 -1.13 7.34 4.63
CA TYR A 148 0.08 6.88 3.94
C TYR A 148 -0.06 5.52 3.25
N TYR A 149 -0.92 4.62 3.79
CA TYR A 149 -1.04 3.24 3.29
C TYR A 149 -2.39 2.94 2.66
N TYR A 150 -3.35 3.89 2.71
CA TYR A 150 -4.68 3.83 2.11
C TYR A 150 -5.55 2.66 2.60
N GLN A 151 -5.11 1.97 3.64
CA GLN A 151 -5.78 0.80 4.21
C GLN A 151 -5.78 0.84 5.74
N PHE A 152 -6.77 0.17 6.31
CA PHE A 152 -6.90 0.00 7.75
C PHE A 152 -7.02 -1.49 8.12
N PRO A 153 -6.08 -2.04 8.92
CA PRO A 153 -6.15 -3.42 9.42
C PRO A 153 -7.10 -3.51 10.61
N LEU A 154 -8.34 -3.96 10.38
CA LEU A 154 -9.39 -3.97 11.41
C LEU A 154 -9.02 -4.82 12.64
N TYR A 155 -8.41 -5.98 12.42
CA TYR A 155 -8.04 -6.91 13.50
C TYR A 155 -6.70 -6.60 14.17
N GLY A 156 -5.99 -5.56 13.72
CA GLY A 156 -4.69 -5.17 14.27
C GLY A 156 -4.73 -4.88 15.78
N ILE A 157 -5.84 -4.33 16.29
CA ILE A 157 -6.01 -4.07 17.73
C ILE A 157 -6.02 -5.37 18.54
N LEU A 158 -6.71 -6.40 18.05
CA LEU A 158 -6.78 -7.72 18.69
C LEU A 158 -5.47 -8.49 18.56
N LEU A 159 -4.83 -8.43 17.39
CA LEU A 159 -3.52 -9.04 17.18
C LEU A 159 -2.47 -8.43 18.10
N ASN A 160 -2.45 -7.11 18.26
CA ASN A 160 -1.50 -6.43 19.17
C ASN A 160 -1.67 -6.88 20.62
N LEU A 161 -2.87 -7.28 21.04
CA LEU A 161 -3.13 -7.79 22.40
C LEU A 161 -2.36 -9.09 22.66
N LEU A 162 -2.19 -9.93 21.64
CA LEU A 162 -1.45 -11.20 21.72
C LEU A 162 0.04 -11.03 21.37
N VAL A 163 0.34 -10.25 20.34
CA VAL A 163 1.69 -10.09 19.80
C VAL A 163 2.58 -9.29 20.76
N VAL A 164 2.09 -8.16 21.28
CA VAL A 164 2.92 -7.24 22.09
C VAL A 164 3.50 -7.89 23.34
N PRO A 165 2.76 -8.67 24.17
CA PRO A 165 3.35 -9.38 25.31
C PRO A 165 4.44 -10.38 24.91
N LEU A 166 4.24 -11.09 23.79
CA LEU A 166 5.18 -12.12 23.34
C LEU A 166 6.46 -11.55 22.74
N VAL A 167 6.46 -10.29 22.26
CA VAL A 167 7.69 -9.61 21.77
C VAL A 167 8.79 -9.59 22.82
N SER A 168 8.43 -9.35 24.09
CA SER A 168 9.42 -9.35 25.17
C SER A 168 10.05 -10.74 25.38
N CYS A 169 9.23 -11.80 25.31
CA CYS A 169 9.71 -13.19 25.42
C CYS A 169 10.58 -13.56 24.21
N LEU A 170 10.17 -13.14 23.00
CA LEU A 170 10.93 -13.35 21.79
C LEU A 170 12.31 -12.71 21.86
N LEU A 171 12.37 -11.43 22.28
CA LEU A 171 13.62 -10.69 22.42
C LEU A 171 14.57 -11.35 23.45
N MET A 172 14.04 -11.74 24.61
CA MET A 172 14.83 -12.41 25.64
C MET A 172 15.37 -13.76 25.16
N SER A 173 14.53 -14.55 24.49
CA SER A 173 14.95 -15.82 23.89
C SER A 173 16.03 -15.62 22.81
N ALA A 174 15.89 -14.60 21.94
CA ALA A 174 16.90 -14.27 20.95
C ALA A 174 18.24 -13.86 21.56
N LEU A 175 18.23 -13.05 22.64
CA LEU A 175 19.45 -12.65 23.37
C LEU A 175 20.13 -13.85 24.04
N VAL A 176 19.36 -14.73 24.66
CA VAL A 176 19.88 -15.97 25.25
C VAL A 176 20.49 -16.86 24.17
N THR A 177 19.80 -17.01 23.03
CA THR A 177 20.33 -17.78 21.90
C THR A 177 21.65 -17.21 21.38
N ALA A 178 21.73 -15.89 21.20
CA ALA A 178 22.98 -15.22 20.80
C ALA A 178 24.11 -15.41 21.82
N GLY A 179 23.81 -15.29 23.11
CA GLY A 179 24.79 -15.54 24.19
C GLY A 179 25.27 -16.99 24.21
N CYS A 180 24.37 -17.96 24.09
CA CYS A 180 24.74 -19.38 24.01
C CYS A 180 25.59 -19.66 22.76
N GLY A 181 25.32 -18.97 21.64
CA GLY A 181 26.05 -19.13 20.38
C GLY A 181 27.51 -18.74 20.46
N ILE A 182 27.86 -17.80 21.33
CA ILE A 182 29.27 -17.43 21.63
C ILE A 182 30.00 -18.59 22.28
N ILE A 183 29.32 -19.41 23.12
CA ILE A 183 29.90 -20.49 23.88
C ILE A 183 29.86 -21.81 23.09
N SER A 184 28.69 -22.16 22.52
CA SER A 184 28.49 -23.41 21.81
C SER A 184 27.31 -23.33 20.87
N ILE A 185 27.49 -23.76 19.59
CA ILE A 185 26.46 -23.83 18.57
C ILE A 185 25.32 -24.77 19.02
N LYS A 186 25.64 -25.92 19.63
CA LYS A 186 24.63 -26.88 20.13
C LYS A 186 23.76 -26.27 21.23
N ALA A 187 24.35 -25.44 22.12
CA ALA A 187 23.59 -24.73 23.15
C ALA A 187 22.66 -23.66 22.52
N ALA A 188 23.13 -22.97 21.50
CA ALA A 188 22.30 -22.02 20.75
C ALA A 188 21.12 -22.68 20.04
N GLU A 189 21.31 -23.86 19.45
CA GLU A 189 20.26 -24.63 18.82
C GLU A 189 19.13 -24.99 19.80
N LEU A 190 19.46 -25.35 21.02
CA LEU A 190 18.46 -25.60 22.06
C LEU A 190 17.79 -24.31 22.53
N ALA A 191 18.58 -23.24 22.74
CA ALA A 191 18.08 -21.95 23.22
C ALA A 191 17.17 -21.24 22.23
N ARG A 192 17.25 -21.51 20.92
CA ARG A 192 16.39 -20.90 19.88
C ARG A 192 14.94 -21.44 19.85
N ILE A 193 14.69 -22.60 20.46
CA ILE A 193 13.38 -23.27 20.36
C ILE A 193 12.21 -22.35 20.77
N PRO A 194 12.26 -21.61 21.91
CA PRO A 194 11.16 -20.71 22.27
C PRO A 194 10.95 -19.58 21.26
N ALA A 195 12.03 -19.00 20.73
CA ALA A 195 11.92 -17.93 19.71
C ALA A 195 11.29 -18.47 18.44
N HIS A 196 11.70 -19.65 17.98
CA HIS A 196 11.15 -20.29 16.80
C HIS A 196 9.65 -20.58 16.96
N PHE A 197 9.24 -21.13 18.12
CA PHE A 197 7.83 -21.38 18.40
C PHE A 197 6.99 -20.08 18.39
N ILE A 198 7.49 -18.99 19.00
CA ILE A 198 6.81 -17.68 19.00
C ILE A 198 6.66 -17.15 17.57
N LEU A 199 7.68 -17.28 16.72
CA LEU A 199 7.63 -16.85 15.33
C LEU A 199 6.59 -17.62 14.52
N ILE A 200 6.56 -18.96 14.66
CA ILE A 200 5.53 -19.80 14.03
C ILE A 200 4.14 -19.39 14.52
N LEU A 201 3.99 -19.13 15.83
CA LEU A 201 2.72 -18.67 16.38
C LEU A 201 2.29 -17.34 15.75
N TYR A 202 3.21 -16.39 15.56
CA TYR A 202 2.92 -15.12 14.89
C TYR A 202 2.48 -15.32 13.45
N GLU A 203 3.22 -16.14 12.70
CA GLU A 203 2.87 -16.48 11.32
C GLU A 203 1.47 -17.10 11.20
N ARG A 204 1.16 -18.05 12.10
CA ARG A 204 -0.17 -18.67 12.16
C ARG A 204 -1.27 -17.67 12.53
N LEU A 205 -1.05 -16.81 13.52
CA LEU A 205 -2.03 -15.80 13.93
C LEU A 205 -2.28 -14.76 12.83
N CYS A 206 -1.22 -14.30 12.17
CA CYS A 206 -1.35 -13.40 11.03
C CYS A 206 -2.11 -14.07 9.88
N GLY A 207 -1.72 -15.28 9.48
CA GLY A 207 -2.40 -16.01 8.42
C GLY A 207 -3.87 -16.35 8.74
N LEU A 208 -4.21 -16.58 10.01
CA LEU A 208 -5.60 -16.73 10.43
C LEU A 208 -6.38 -15.41 10.34
N SER A 209 -5.78 -14.29 10.78
CA SER A 209 -6.45 -12.99 10.74
C SER A 209 -6.76 -12.53 9.31
N GLU A 210 -5.95 -12.92 8.35
CA GLU A 210 -6.08 -12.59 6.94
C GLU A 210 -7.18 -13.39 6.22
N LYS A 211 -7.49 -14.59 6.72
CA LYS A 211 -8.61 -15.42 6.22
C LYS A 211 -9.97 -14.90 6.68
N ILE A 212 -10.01 -14.03 7.68
CA ILE A 212 -11.26 -13.45 8.18
C ILE A 212 -11.71 -12.34 7.22
N PRO A 213 -13.00 -12.28 6.85
CA PRO A 213 -13.51 -11.22 5.98
C PRO A 213 -13.24 -9.83 6.61
N PHE A 214 -12.97 -8.85 5.76
CA PHE A 214 -12.62 -7.48 6.19
C PHE A 214 -11.33 -7.37 7.02
N SER A 215 -10.35 -8.25 6.79
CA SER A 215 -9.06 -8.21 7.48
C SER A 215 -8.33 -6.87 7.27
N SER A 216 -8.42 -6.33 6.07
CA SER A 216 -8.00 -4.97 5.73
C SER A 216 -9.08 -4.27 4.91
N ILE A 217 -9.37 -3.03 5.25
CA ILE A 217 -10.31 -2.17 4.53
C ILE A 217 -9.49 -1.17 3.73
N ASN A 218 -9.60 -1.21 2.41
CA ASN A 218 -9.01 -0.19 1.54
C ASN A 218 -9.92 1.03 1.55
N VAL A 219 -9.45 2.11 2.15
CA VAL A 219 -10.21 3.36 2.30
C VAL A 219 -9.98 4.29 1.10
N GLY A 220 -8.84 4.15 0.45
CA GLY A 220 -8.38 5.07 -0.57
C GLY A 220 -7.68 6.29 0.01
N HIS A 221 -7.30 7.21 -0.88
CA HIS A 221 -6.67 8.47 -0.49
C HIS A 221 -7.65 9.36 0.30
N ILE A 222 -7.23 9.80 1.48
CA ILE A 222 -7.96 10.75 2.31
C ILE A 222 -7.25 12.10 2.31
N SER A 223 -8.02 13.20 2.31
CA SER A 223 -7.47 14.55 2.37
C SER A 223 -6.88 14.85 3.77
N VAL A 224 -5.91 15.76 3.83
CA VAL A 224 -5.40 16.27 5.12
C VAL A 224 -6.52 16.85 5.98
N ARG A 225 -7.56 17.42 5.36
CA ARG A 225 -8.75 17.94 6.06
C ARG A 225 -9.48 16.84 6.80
N MET A 226 -9.67 15.66 6.19
CA MET A 226 -10.26 14.49 6.87
C MET A 226 -9.43 14.04 8.08
N VAL A 227 -8.11 14.03 7.98
CA VAL A 227 -7.22 13.73 9.11
C VAL A 227 -7.42 14.71 10.26
N LEU A 228 -7.53 16.01 9.96
CA LEU A 228 -7.79 17.05 10.97
C LEU A 228 -9.18 16.90 11.61
N VAL A 229 -10.21 16.63 10.81
CA VAL A 229 -11.58 16.38 11.31
C VAL A 229 -11.61 15.17 12.24
N TYR A 230 -10.89 14.10 11.90
CA TYR A 230 -10.77 12.92 12.77
C TYR A 230 -10.15 13.28 14.12
N TYR A 231 -9.00 13.98 14.16
CA TYR A 231 -8.37 14.34 15.44
C TYR A 231 -9.20 15.32 16.26
N LEU A 232 -9.91 16.23 15.60
CA LEU A 232 -10.84 17.13 16.27
C LEU A 232 -11.99 16.32 16.93
N GLY A 233 -12.58 15.37 16.17
CA GLY A 233 -13.62 14.47 16.68
C GLY A 233 -13.14 13.62 17.85
N LEU A 234 -11.94 13.04 17.72
CA LEU A 234 -11.32 12.27 18.78
C LEU A 234 -11.12 13.14 20.05
N GLY A 235 -10.63 14.38 19.88
CA GLY A 235 -10.47 15.33 20.97
C GLY A 235 -11.79 15.62 21.71
N VAL A 236 -12.89 15.81 20.98
CA VAL A 236 -14.23 16.01 21.54
C VAL A 236 -14.69 14.77 22.31
N VAL A 237 -14.52 13.58 21.75
CA VAL A 237 -14.88 12.33 22.44
C VAL A 237 -14.08 12.17 23.73
N LEU A 238 -12.79 12.42 23.70
CA LEU A 238 -11.93 12.36 24.89
C LEU A 238 -12.33 13.38 25.95
N PHE A 239 -12.73 14.59 25.55
CA PHE A 239 -13.23 15.62 26.46
C PHE A 239 -14.53 15.16 27.14
N ILE A 240 -15.48 14.60 26.36
CA ILE A 240 -16.74 14.05 26.91
C ILE A 240 -16.45 12.94 27.93
N LEU A 241 -15.61 11.98 27.58
CA LEU A 241 -15.25 10.86 28.45
C LEU A 241 -14.59 11.35 29.74
N ARG A 242 -13.74 12.39 29.65
CA ARG A 242 -13.07 12.97 30.82
C ARG A 242 -14.07 13.68 31.76
N CYS A 243 -15.04 14.41 31.21
CA CYS A 243 -16.13 15.02 31.99
C CYS A 243 -16.97 13.96 32.69
N TYR A 244 -17.34 12.90 31.95
CA TYR A 244 -18.14 11.79 32.52
C TYR A 244 -17.39 11.06 33.66
N ALA A 245 -16.10 10.76 33.44
CA ALA A 245 -15.26 10.11 34.46
C ALA A 245 -15.07 11.01 35.71
N GLY A 246 -15.01 12.33 35.54
CA GLY A 246 -14.95 13.30 36.65
C GLY A 246 -16.22 13.31 37.48
N GLU A 247 -17.41 13.28 36.88
CA GLU A 247 -18.68 13.19 37.56
C GLU A 247 -18.81 11.88 38.36
N LYS A 248 -18.45 10.76 37.78
CA LYS A 248 -18.49 9.45 38.43
C LYS A 248 -17.60 9.36 39.67
N ASN A 249 -16.38 9.89 39.59
CA ASN A 249 -15.45 9.92 40.74
C ASN A 249 -15.96 10.86 41.84
N SER A 250 -16.60 11.96 41.48
CA SER A 250 -17.20 12.90 42.41
C SER A 250 -18.39 12.29 43.17
N SER A 251 -19.24 11.51 42.49
CA SER A 251 -20.37 10.80 43.10
C SER A 251 -19.88 9.68 44.04
N GLN A 252 -18.85 8.91 43.67
CA GLN A 252 -18.29 7.86 44.54
C GLN A 252 -17.65 8.43 45.81
N SER A 253 -16.93 9.54 45.73
CA SER A 253 -16.36 10.19 46.91
C SER A 253 -17.40 10.77 47.86
N THR A 254 -18.54 11.18 47.31
CA THR A 254 -19.70 11.66 48.13
C THR A 254 -20.37 10.51 48.85
N ASP A 255 -20.55 9.35 48.21
CA ASP A 255 -21.15 8.15 48.78
C ASP A 255 -20.21 7.50 49.85
N GLU A 256 -18.88 7.47 49.61
CA GLU A 256 -17.92 7.01 50.60
C GLU A 256 -17.86 7.93 51.83
N ASN A 257 -17.93 9.25 51.65
CA ASN A 257 -17.99 10.20 52.76
C ASN A 257 -19.33 10.11 53.52
N ASN A 258 -20.43 9.86 52.87
CA ASN A 258 -21.73 9.66 53.49
C ASN A 258 -21.79 8.34 54.28
N SER A 259 -21.24 7.25 53.73
CA SER A 259 -21.18 5.95 54.42
C SER A 259 -20.21 5.99 55.63
N ALA A 260 -19.07 6.66 55.50
CA ALA A 260 -18.17 6.90 56.63
C ALA A 260 -18.79 7.78 57.69
N GLY A 261 -19.58 8.80 57.32
CA GLY A 261 -20.36 9.64 58.25
C GLY A 261 -21.45 8.86 58.96
N GLU A 262 -22.14 7.92 58.27
CA GLU A 262 -23.15 7.04 58.91
C GLU A 262 -22.51 6.03 59.87
N GLU A 263 -21.34 5.47 59.56
CA GLU A 263 -20.60 4.57 60.45
C GLU A 263 -20.11 5.30 61.71
N VAL A 264 -19.61 6.53 61.57
CA VAL A 264 -19.19 7.37 62.70
C VAL A 264 -20.42 7.73 63.58
N ASN A 265 -21.57 8.09 62.98
CA ASN A 265 -22.81 8.34 63.69
C ASN A 265 -23.37 7.09 64.37
N LYS A 266 -23.28 5.91 63.76
CA LYS A 266 -23.64 4.62 64.36
C LYS A 266 -22.74 4.27 65.56
N SER A 267 -21.42 4.49 65.41
CA SER A 267 -20.43 4.29 66.49
C SER A 267 -20.68 5.26 67.67
N MET A 268 -20.99 6.54 67.39
CA MET A 268 -21.38 7.51 68.43
C MET A 268 -22.69 7.15 69.14
N ARG A 269 -23.73 6.69 68.40
CA ARG A 269 -25.00 6.23 69.01
C ARG A 269 -24.80 4.98 69.87
N ASN A 270 -23.97 4.04 69.44
CA ASN A 270 -23.67 2.84 70.25
C ASN A 270 -22.85 3.17 71.51
N ASN A 271 -21.97 4.15 71.47
CA ASN A 271 -21.22 4.62 72.64
C ASN A 271 -22.08 5.44 73.63
N LEU A 272 -23.12 6.14 73.14
CA LEU A 272 -24.11 6.84 73.98
C LEU A 272 -25.13 5.88 74.63
N ALA A 273 -25.46 4.78 73.93
CA ALA A 273 -26.38 3.76 74.49
C ALA A 273 -25.72 2.84 75.56
N GLY A 274 -24.38 2.77 75.56
CA GLY A 274 -23.63 1.94 76.53
C GLY A 274 -23.29 2.57 77.86
N ARG A 275 -23.62 3.87 78.07
CA ARG A 275 -23.52 4.53 79.42
C ARG A 275 -24.78 4.40 80.19
N LYS A 276 -24.94 3.31 80.93
CA LYS A 276 -25.94 3.18 82.05
C LYS A 276 -25.58 4.17 83.13
N LEU A 277 -26.62 4.89 83.58
CA LEU A 277 -26.69 5.80 84.73
C LEU A 277 -26.01 5.16 85.97
N GLU A 278 -25.01 5.76 86.52
CA GLU A 278 -24.65 5.71 87.93
C GLU A 278 -25.05 7.02 88.58
N LYS A 279 -25.79 6.88 89.72
CA LYS A 279 -26.35 7.94 90.51
C LYS A 279 -25.29 8.79 91.19
N PRO A 280 -25.62 10.08 91.51
CA PRO A 280 -24.68 10.97 92.14
C PRO A 280 -24.63 10.76 93.69
N MET A 281 -23.40 10.73 94.26
CA MET A 281 -23.23 11.03 95.68
C MET A 281 -22.66 12.43 95.88
N THR A 282 -23.35 13.15 96.70
CA THR A 282 -23.10 14.47 97.26
C THR A 282 -21.69 14.58 97.92
N ASN A 283 -20.96 15.68 97.71
CA ASN A 283 -20.47 16.60 98.76
C ASN A 283 -19.67 17.74 98.10
N SER A 284 -20.11 18.97 98.38
CA SER A 284 -19.36 20.23 98.25
C SER A 284 -18.30 20.30 99.42
N PRO A 285 -17.30 21.26 99.37
CA PRO A 285 -17.49 22.67 99.02
C PRO A 285 -16.22 23.35 98.35
N SER A 286 -16.55 24.59 97.85
CA SER A 286 -15.72 25.82 97.73
C SER A 286 -14.30 25.76 97.21
N ASP A 287 -14.01 26.50 96.19
CA ASP A 287 -13.61 27.90 96.08
C ASP A 287 -13.09 28.24 94.71
N LYS A 288 -13.55 29.36 94.29
CA LYS A 288 -12.91 30.38 93.44
C LYS A 288 -11.64 30.04 92.69
N ASP A 289 -11.63 30.05 91.34
CA ASP A 289 -10.97 31.13 90.63
C ASP A 289 -11.29 31.15 89.16
N LEU A 290 -11.37 32.38 88.69
CA LEU A 290 -11.70 32.81 87.33
C LEU A 290 -10.78 32.23 86.27
N ALA A 291 -11.34 31.70 85.24
CA ALA A 291 -10.76 31.81 83.91
C ALA A 291 -11.86 31.82 82.82
N LYS A 292 -11.97 32.93 82.13
CA LYS A 292 -12.93 33.16 81.03
C LYS A 292 -12.73 32.17 79.90
N PRO A 293 -13.82 31.60 79.33
CA PRO A 293 -13.72 30.81 78.09
C PRO A 293 -13.53 31.73 76.89
N SER A 294 -12.46 31.56 76.15
CA SER A 294 -12.20 32.14 74.84
C SER A 294 -13.31 31.67 73.86
N ARG A 295 -14.04 32.62 73.32
CA ARG A 295 -15.00 32.46 72.27
C ARG A 295 -14.26 31.95 71.00
N SER A 296 -14.29 30.65 70.75
CA SER A 296 -14.06 30.14 69.39
C SER A 296 -15.26 30.47 68.52
N LYS A 297 -15.04 31.37 67.58
CA LYS A 297 -16.01 31.66 66.52
C LYS A 297 -16.13 30.39 65.64
N THR A 298 -17.10 29.56 65.90
CA THR A 298 -17.59 28.57 64.97
C THR A 298 -18.24 29.33 63.81
N LEU A 299 -17.47 29.42 62.72
CA LEU A 299 -17.95 29.91 61.45
C LEU A 299 -18.94 28.84 60.92
N GLY A 300 -20.19 29.03 61.21
CA GLY A 300 -21.30 28.29 60.60
C GLY A 300 -21.29 28.61 59.10
N ARG A 301 -20.60 27.81 58.31
CA ARG A 301 -20.78 27.78 56.88
C ARG A 301 -22.11 27.10 56.60
N ASP A 302 -23.05 27.88 56.19
CA ASP A 302 -24.35 27.47 55.62
C ASP A 302 -24.11 26.45 54.49
N LEU A 303 -24.19 25.15 54.79
CA LEU A 303 -24.01 24.01 53.88
C LEU A 303 -25.28 23.67 53.07
N THR A 304 -26.22 24.60 52.98
CA THR A 304 -27.49 24.40 52.25
C THR A 304 -27.64 25.23 50.99
N LYS A 305 -26.52 25.67 50.38
CA LYS A 305 -26.62 26.19 49.00
C LYS A 305 -26.51 25.03 48.05
N PRO A 306 -27.56 24.68 47.28
CA PRO A 306 -27.45 23.66 46.24
C PRO A 306 -26.40 24.12 45.24
N VAL A 307 -25.38 23.31 45.04
CA VAL A 307 -24.41 23.51 43.98
C VAL A 307 -25.17 23.56 42.66
N ARG A 308 -25.38 24.76 42.17
CA ARG A 308 -26.12 25.04 40.94
C ARG A 308 -25.44 24.34 39.81
N LYS A 309 -26.03 23.21 39.34
CA LYS A 309 -25.58 22.47 38.16
C LYS A 309 -25.36 23.42 37.00
N LYS A 310 -24.10 23.82 36.74
CA LYS A 310 -23.67 24.53 35.53
C LYS A 310 -23.66 23.63 34.30
N SER A 311 -24.24 22.42 34.38
CA SER A 311 -24.18 21.38 33.34
C SER A 311 -24.89 21.74 32.02
N GLY A 312 -25.85 22.64 32.01
CA GLY A 312 -26.69 22.85 30.82
C GLY A 312 -26.09 23.71 29.71
N ARG A 313 -25.06 24.52 29.99
CA ARG A 313 -24.43 25.33 28.93
C ARG A 313 -23.31 24.61 28.20
N CYS A 314 -22.50 23.83 28.92
CA CYS A 314 -21.41 23.08 28.34
C CYS A 314 -21.92 22.02 27.33
N GLY A 315 -23.05 21.33 27.67
CA GLY A 315 -23.67 20.35 26.77
C GLY A 315 -24.14 20.95 25.45
N ARG A 316 -24.71 22.16 25.43
CA ARG A 316 -25.19 22.80 24.19
C ARG A 316 -24.05 23.14 23.22
N TYR A 317 -22.93 23.65 23.69
CA TYR A 317 -21.75 23.89 22.84
C TYR A 317 -21.15 22.58 22.30
N LEU A 318 -21.17 21.54 23.13
CA LEU A 318 -20.66 20.21 22.73
C LEU A 318 -21.49 19.60 21.59
N TYR A 319 -22.82 19.66 21.65
CA TYR A 319 -23.70 19.22 20.55
C TYR A 319 -23.46 20.03 19.29
N GLY A 320 -23.22 21.36 19.40
CA GLY A 320 -22.85 22.18 18.26
C GLY A 320 -21.52 21.74 17.61
N ILE A 321 -20.49 21.47 18.41
CA ILE A 321 -19.19 20.99 17.92
C ILE A 321 -19.33 19.62 17.25
N ILE A 322 -20.05 18.68 17.86
CA ILE A 322 -20.32 17.36 17.26
C ILE A 322 -21.04 17.50 15.93
N LEU A 323 -22.05 18.37 15.87
CA LEU A 323 -22.78 18.63 14.63
C LEU A 323 -21.88 19.18 13.53
N VAL A 324 -21.01 20.16 13.85
CA VAL A 324 -20.05 20.72 12.89
C VAL A 324 -19.08 19.64 12.38
N ILE A 325 -18.54 18.79 13.27
CA ILE A 325 -17.66 17.69 12.91
C ILE A 325 -18.39 16.71 11.97
N LEU A 326 -19.63 16.34 12.32
CA LEU A 326 -20.45 15.43 11.51
C LEU A 326 -20.74 16.03 10.13
N LEU A 327 -21.13 17.31 10.07
CA LEU A 327 -21.40 18.01 8.82
C LEU A 327 -20.14 18.11 7.96
N THR A 328 -18.97 18.39 8.56
CA THR A 328 -17.69 18.43 7.83
C THR A 328 -17.31 17.04 7.32
N ALA A 329 -17.50 15.99 8.14
CA ALA A 329 -17.23 14.62 7.71
C ALA A 329 -18.17 14.18 6.56
N LEU A 330 -19.46 14.55 6.64
CA LEU A 330 -20.43 14.31 5.58
C LEU A 330 -20.10 15.09 4.31
N TYR A 331 -19.68 16.34 4.45
CA TYR A 331 -19.26 17.17 3.33
C TYR A 331 -18.03 16.55 2.62
N GLU A 332 -17.00 16.15 3.36
CA GLU A 332 -15.81 15.50 2.80
C GLU A 332 -16.17 14.14 2.17
N TYR A 333 -17.08 13.36 2.78
CA TYR A 333 -17.58 12.09 2.23
C TYR A 333 -18.38 12.29 0.93
N ALA A 334 -19.21 13.34 0.88
CA ALA A 334 -19.99 13.68 -0.31
C ALA A 334 -19.10 14.18 -1.46
N ASN A 335 -17.96 14.81 -1.13
CA ASN A 335 -16.98 15.32 -2.11
C ASN A 335 -15.82 14.34 -2.36
N LEU A 336 -15.92 13.08 -1.91
CA LEU A 336 -14.99 12.04 -2.38
C LEU A 336 -15.10 11.96 -3.90
N ASP A 337 -13.98 12.18 -4.58
CA ASP A 337 -13.92 12.10 -6.02
C ASP A 337 -14.22 10.65 -6.46
N ARG A 338 -15.42 10.47 -7.01
CA ARG A 338 -15.90 9.21 -7.60
C ARG A 338 -15.98 9.29 -9.11
N SER A 339 -15.42 10.35 -9.71
CA SER A 339 -15.44 10.54 -11.15
C SER A 339 -14.76 9.38 -11.89
N PHE A 340 -15.09 9.24 -13.15
CA PHE A 340 -14.34 8.35 -14.04
C PHE A 340 -12.90 8.78 -14.10
N VAL A 341 -12.00 7.85 -13.83
CA VAL A 341 -10.56 8.08 -13.92
C VAL A 341 -9.85 6.95 -14.63
N THR A 342 -8.98 7.31 -15.55
CA THR A 342 -7.98 6.40 -16.14
C THR A 342 -6.60 6.89 -15.77
N VAL A 343 -5.76 6.01 -15.23
CA VAL A 343 -4.42 6.35 -14.76
C VAL A 343 -3.40 5.50 -15.50
N PHE A 344 -2.54 6.15 -16.26
CA PHE A 344 -1.38 5.52 -16.89
C PHE A 344 -0.21 5.63 -15.90
N LEU A 345 0.15 4.50 -15.32
CA LEU A 345 1.12 4.43 -14.24
C LEU A 345 2.56 4.60 -14.77
N ASP A 346 3.40 5.29 -14.02
CA ASP A 346 4.84 5.28 -14.25
C ASP A 346 5.43 3.96 -13.69
N VAL A 347 5.38 2.94 -14.51
CA VAL A 347 5.98 1.62 -14.21
C VAL A 347 7.45 1.55 -14.63
N SER A 348 8.03 2.67 -15.08
CA SER A 348 9.28 2.75 -15.85
C SER A 348 9.09 2.17 -17.26
N GLN A 349 9.94 1.23 -17.73
CA GLN A 349 9.73 0.62 -19.05
C GLN A 349 8.72 -0.51 -18.96
N GLY A 350 7.52 -0.28 -19.54
CA GLY A 350 6.38 -1.18 -19.51
C GLY A 350 5.03 -0.46 -19.48
N ASP A 351 3.95 -1.21 -19.32
CA ASP A 351 2.59 -0.71 -19.25
C ASP A 351 1.88 -1.08 -17.94
N GLY A 352 1.05 -0.17 -17.47
CA GLY A 352 0.15 -0.39 -16.35
C GLY A 352 -0.92 0.69 -16.34
N ILE A 353 -2.17 0.33 -16.56
CA ILE A 353 -3.27 1.28 -16.71
C ILE A 353 -4.39 0.88 -15.77
N LEU A 354 -4.78 1.78 -14.88
CA LEU A 354 -5.92 1.61 -13.98
C LEU A 354 -7.11 2.42 -14.48
N ILE A 355 -8.30 1.81 -14.50
CA ILE A 355 -9.55 2.50 -14.81
C ILE A 355 -10.49 2.28 -13.62
N ARG A 356 -11.09 3.37 -13.14
CA ARG A 356 -12.19 3.34 -12.17
C ARG A 356 -13.35 4.16 -12.71
N THR A 357 -14.53 3.57 -12.75
CA THR A 357 -15.76 4.27 -13.16
C THR A 357 -16.45 4.92 -11.95
N GLU A 358 -17.40 5.81 -12.22
CA GLU A 358 -18.24 6.41 -11.15
C GLU A 358 -19.07 5.37 -10.40
N GLN A 359 -19.41 4.26 -11.04
CA GLN A 359 -20.16 3.15 -10.44
C GLN A 359 -19.29 2.22 -9.61
N GLY A 360 -17.96 2.42 -9.65
CA GLY A 360 -16.99 1.65 -8.89
C GLY A 360 -16.41 0.44 -9.63
N THR A 361 -16.74 0.25 -10.90
CA THR A 361 -16.07 -0.78 -11.73
C THR A 361 -14.58 -0.46 -11.83
N SER A 362 -13.76 -1.45 -11.54
CA SER A 362 -12.30 -1.33 -11.42
C SER A 362 -11.61 -2.27 -12.40
N ILE A 363 -10.73 -1.71 -13.21
CA ILE A 363 -10.05 -2.42 -14.30
C ILE A 363 -8.56 -2.11 -14.25
N LEU A 364 -7.76 -3.14 -14.43
CA LEU A 364 -6.32 -3.04 -14.67
C LEU A 364 -6.04 -3.57 -16.07
N ILE A 365 -5.35 -2.80 -16.91
CA ILE A 365 -4.83 -3.24 -18.20
C ILE A 365 -3.32 -3.25 -18.10
N ASP A 366 -2.73 -4.43 -18.20
CA ASP A 366 -1.32 -4.70 -17.99
C ASP A 366 -0.80 -4.24 -16.60
N GLY A 367 0.45 -4.48 -16.32
CA GLY A 367 1.04 -4.08 -15.05
C GLY A 367 2.45 -4.62 -14.91
N GLY A 368 3.27 -4.49 -15.95
CA GLY A 368 4.62 -5.01 -15.94
C GLY A 368 5.69 -3.93 -16.03
N SER A 369 6.94 -4.34 -15.88
CA SER A 369 8.12 -3.53 -16.12
C SER A 369 9.35 -4.39 -16.31
N THR A 370 10.15 -4.09 -17.33
CA THR A 370 11.49 -4.68 -17.50
C THR A 370 12.55 -3.98 -16.64
N SER A 371 12.33 -2.72 -16.28
CA SER A 371 13.29 -1.91 -15.50
C SER A 371 13.07 -1.96 -14.00
N ASN A 372 11.85 -2.30 -13.54
CA ASN A 372 11.48 -2.33 -12.13
C ASN A 372 10.96 -3.71 -11.72
N GLN A 373 11.84 -4.56 -11.21
CA GLN A 373 11.49 -5.92 -10.75
C GLN A 373 10.44 -5.97 -9.65
N ARG A 374 10.17 -4.85 -8.96
CA ARG A 374 9.21 -4.77 -7.86
C ARG A 374 8.03 -3.86 -8.18
N VAL A 375 7.68 -3.74 -9.45
CA VAL A 375 6.59 -2.88 -9.95
C VAL A 375 5.25 -3.23 -9.29
N GLY A 376 4.95 -4.50 -9.10
CA GLY A 376 3.72 -4.95 -8.43
C GLY A 376 3.61 -4.47 -6.99
N GLU A 377 4.72 -4.52 -6.23
CA GLU A 377 4.75 -4.13 -4.82
C GLU A 377 4.78 -2.60 -4.62
N TYR A 378 5.53 -1.87 -5.44
CA TYR A 378 5.77 -0.44 -5.20
C TYR A 378 5.00 0.51 -6.09
N VAL A 379 4.43 0.04 -7.19
CA VAL A 379 3.66 0.87 -8.12
C VAL A 379 2.20 0.41 -8.19
N LEU A 380 1.93 -0.83 -8.63
CA LEU A 380 0.56 -1.29 -8.85
C LEU A 380 -0.26 -1.34 -7.56
N LEU A 381 0.21 -2.06 -6.55
CA LEU A 381 -0.54 -2.24 -5.32
C LEU A 381 -0.79 -0.93 -4.57
N PRO A 382 0.17 -0.01 -4.42
CA PRO A 382 -0.09 1.31 -3.87
C PRO A 382 -1.08 2.13 -4.70
N ALA A 383 -1.02 2.09 -6.04
CA ALA A 383 -1.95 2.80 -6.91
C ALA A 383 -3.39 2.27 -6.77
N ILE A 384 -3.57 0.95 -6.80
CA ILE A 384 -4.86 0.29 -6.58
C ILE A 384 -5.47 0.73 -5.23
N ARG A 385 -4.65 0.74 -4.17
CA ARG A 385 -5.08 1.17 -2.83
C ARG A 385 -5.38 2.67 -2.77
N TYR A 386 -4.57 3.51 -3.43
CA TYR A 386 -4.78 4.97 -3.50
C TYR A 386 -6.17 5.31 -4.04
N TYR A 387 -6.60 4.61 -5.10
CA TYR A 387 -7.93 4.78 -5.67
C TYR A 387 -9.04 4.02 -4.92
N GLY A 388 -8.75 3.41 -3.77
CA GLY A 388 -9.71 2.72 -2.91
C GLY A 388 -10.26 1.43 -3.51
N MET A 389 -9.56 0.84 -4.47
CA MET A 389 -9.98 -0.41 -5.11
C MET A 389 -9.63 -1.60 -4.21
N SER A 390 -10.63 -2.25 -3.62
CA SER A 390 -10.46 -3.50 -2.86
C SER A 390 -10.65 -4.74 -3.72
N GLU A 391 -11.24 -4.58 -4.89
CA GLU A 391 -11.46 -5.61 -5.89
C GLU A 391 -11.14 -5.04 -7.27
N LEU A 392 -10.52 -5.83 -8.13
CA LEU A 392 -10.38 -5.58 -9.56
C LEU A 392 -11.39 -6.46 -10.29
N ASP A 393 -12.40 -5.84 -10.91
CA ASP A 393 -13.44 -6.56 -11.64
C ASP A 393 -12.85 -7.28 -12.85
N TYR A 394 -11.91 -6.60 -13.55
CA TYR A 394 -11.20 -7.15 -14.70
C TYR A 394 -9.73 -6.79 -14.67
N VAL A 395 -8.88 -7.77 -14.92
CA VAL A 395 -7.45 -7.60 -15.18
C VAL A 395 -7.19 -8.09 -16.59
N PHE A 396 -6.87 -7.19 -17.50
CA PHE A 396 -6.51 -7.50 -18.88
C PHE A 396 -5.02 -7.71 -18.96
N VAL A 397 -4.59 -8.73 -19.69
CA VAL A 397 -3.22 -8.94 -20.11
C VAL A 397 -3.19 -8.91 -21.62
N THR A 398 -2.53 -7.91 -22.19
CA THR A 398 -2.50 -7.72 -23.64
C THR A 398 -1.67 -8.79 -24.32
N HIS A 399 -0.50 -9.13 -23.79
CA HIS A 399 0.40 -10.18 -24.25
C HIS A 399 1.34 -10.65 -23.13
N GLY A 400 2.24 -11.62 -23.42
CA GLY A 400 3.01 -12.35 -22.41
C GLY A 400 4.35 -11.74 -21.99
N ASP A 401 4.73 -10.57 -22.47
CA ASP A 401 6.04 -9.99 -22.19
C ASP A 401 6.16 -9.43 -20.77
N ALA A 402 7.35 -9.45 -20.22
CA ALA A 402 7.58 -9.13 -18.81
C ALA A 402 7.22 -7.69 -18.44
N ASP A 403 7.31 -6.74 -19.37
CA ASP A 403 6.90 -5.34 -19.19
C ASP A 403 5.39 -5.11 -19.19
N HIS A 404 4.60 -6.17 -19.41
CA HIS A 404 3.14 -6.17 -19.29
C HIS A 404 2.64 -7.04 -18.14
N ILE A 405 3.37 -8.12 -17.77
CA ILE A 405 2.88 -9.15 -16.85
C ILE A 405 3.54 -9.18 -15.48
N SER A 406 4.79 -8.71 -15.32
CA SER A 406 5.59 -8.96 -14.10
C SER A 406 4.94 -8.48 -12.80
N GLY A 407 4.22 -7.36 -12.83
CA GLY A 407 3.48 -6.86 -11.68
C GLY A 407 2.16 -7.61 -11.44
N ILE A 408 1.49 -8.08 -12.49
CA ILE A 408 0.30 -8.92 -12.39
C ILE A 408 0.68 -10.28 -11.78
N GLU A 409 1.80 -10.87 -12.17
CA GLU A 409 2.34 -12.07 -11.54
C GLU A 409 2.58 -11.88 -10.04
N TYR A 410 3.11 -10.69 -9.64
CA TYR A 410 3.23 -10.34 -8.23
C TYR A 410 1.87 -10.32 -7.54
N LEU A 411 0.84 -9.67 -8.12
CA LEU A 411 -0.51 -9.62 -7.54
C LEU A 411 -1.14 -11.02 -7.43
N LEU A 412 -0.86 -11.89 -8.39
CA LEU A 412 -1.34 -13.28 -8.40
C LEU A 412 -0.57 -14.18 -7.42
N ASN A 413 0.74 -13.98 -7.22
CA ASN A 413 1.55 -14.77 -6.31
C ASN A 413 1.46 -14.29 -4.86
N ALA A 414 1.34 -12.98 -4.64
CA ALA A 414 1.31 -12.43 -3.30
C ALA A 414 0.09 -12.91 -2.54
N GLU A 415 0.31 -13.40 -1.33
CA GLU A 415 -0.73 -13.72 -0.39
C GLU A 415 -1.11 -12.44 0.38
N HIS A 416 -2.41 -12.26 0.65
CA HIS A 416 -2.89 -11.27 1.61
C HIS A 416 -2.66 -9.78 1.25
N ILE A 417 -2.69 -9.45 -0.03
CA ILE A 417 -2.51 -8.05 -0.48
C ILE A 417 -3.73 -7.14 -0.23
N GLY A 418 -4.85 -7.70 0.22
CA GLY A 418 -6.09 -6.93 0.46
C GLY A 418 -6.78 -6.45 -0.82
N VAL A 419 -6.39 -6.98 -1.97
CA VAL A 419 -7.01 -6.73 -3.28
C VAL A 419 -7.42 -8.07 -3.88
N ARG A 420 -8.68 -8.17 -4.31
CA ARG A 420 -9.22 -9.37 -4.98
C ARG A 420 -9.25 -9.14 -6.48
N ILE A 421 -8.91 -10.14 -7.26
CA ILE A 421 -9.11 -10.15 -8.71
C ILE A 421 -10.30 -11.06 -9.00
N ARG A 422 -11.32 -10.53 -9.73
CA ARG A 422 -12.53 -11.30 -10.07
C ARG A 422 -12.37 -12.03 -11.39
N ASN A 423 -11.95 -11.30 -12.43
CA ASN A 423 -11.76 -11.87 -13.75
C ASN A 423 -10.39 -11.51 -14.29
N LEU A 424 -9.69 -12.50 -14.82
CA LEU A 424 -8.48 -12.33 -15.62
C LEU A 424 -8.88 -12.47 -17.09
N VAL A 425 -8.60 -11.46 -17.90
CA VAL A 425 -8.97 -11.42 -19.32
C VAL A 425 -7.72 -11.59 -20.17
N LEU A 426 -7.72 -12.62 -21.01
CA LEU A 426 -6.63 -12.99 -21.90
C LEU A 426 -7.12 -13.01 -23.36
N ALA A 427 -6.21 -12.83 -24.31
CA ALA A 427 -6.52 -13.01 -25.71
C ALA A 427 -6.88 -14.47 -26.02
N LYS A 428 -7.98 -14.72 -26.70
CA LYS A 428 -8.38 -16.07 -27.15
C LYS A 428 -7.35 -16.67 -28.11
N TYR A 429 -6.74 -15.82 -28.93
CA TYR A 429 -5.73 -16.15 -29.93
C TYR A 429 -4.39 -15.47 -29.61
N GLY A 430 -4.02 -15.40 -28.35
CA GLY A 430 -2.80 -14.80 -27.88
C GLY A 430 -1.60 -15.76 -27.83
N ASP A 431 -0.47 -15.26 -27.34
CA ASP A 431 0.69 -16.07 -26.99
C ASP A 431 0.38 -16.97 -25.77
N ARG A 432 -0.05 -18.19 -26.03
CA ARG A 432 -0.38 -19.16 -24.99
C ARG A 432 0.80 -19.57 -24.15
N GLN A 433 2.02 -19.53 -24.70
CA GLN A 433 3.22 -19.96 -23.98
C GLN A 433 3.64 -18.89 -22.96
N GLY A 434 3.69 -17.63 -23.34
CA GLY A 434 3.98 -16.51 -22.43
C GLY A 434 2.90 -16.32 -21.34
N LEU A 435 1.64 -16.62 -21.67
CA LEU A 435 0.51 -16.45 -20.73
C LEU A 435 0.20 -17.68 -19.85
N ALA A 436 0.82 -18.85 -20.11
CA ALA A 436 0.51 -20.10 -19.42
C ALA A 436 0.74 -20.03 -17.90
N ASN A 437 1.78 -19.33 -17.45
CA ASN A 437 2.09 -19.14 -16.05
C ASN A 437 1.00 -18.35 -15.34
N ILE A 438 0.60 -17.20 -15.88
CA ILE A 438 -0.45 -16.33 -15.34
C ILE A 438 -1.80 -17.05 -15.28
N GLU A 439 -2.16 -17.77 -16.32
CA GLU A 439 -3.38 -18.57 -16.37
C GLU A 439 -3.40 -19.64 -15.28
N THR A 440 -2.27 -20.34 -15.09
CA THR A 440 -2.12 -21.35 -14.05
C THR A 440 -2.25 -20.75 -12.64
N LEU A 441 -1.61 -19.61 -12.40
CA LEU A 441 -1.70 -18.89 -11.13
C LEU A 441 -3.12 -18.42 -10.83
N ALA A 442 -3.82 -17.89 -11.83
CA ALA A 442 -5.22 -17.45 -11.70
C ALA A 442 -6.14 -18.63 -11.35
N LYS A 443 -6.02 -19.76 -12.07
CA LYS A 443 -6.79 -20.98 -11.79
C LYS A 443 -6.52 -21.50 -10.38
N LYS A 444 -5.27 -21.50 -9.93
CA LYS A 444 -4.90 -21.92 -8.56
C LYS A 444 -5.58 -21.06 -7.49
N LYS A 445 -5.82 -19.79 -7.77
CA LYS A 445 -6.52 -18.85 -6.85
C LYS A 445 -8.02 -18.77 -7.08
N ASN A 446 -8.61 -19.65 -7.92
CA ASN A 446 -10.03 -19.62 -8.29
C ASN A 446 -10.48 -18.30 -8.90
N ILE A 447 -9.61 -17.62 -9.65
CA ILE A 447 -9.92 -16.44 -10.42
C ILE A 447 -10.56 -16.90 -11.74
N ASN A 448 -11.66 -16.26 -12.14
CA ASN A 448 -12.31 -16.55 -13.42
C ASN A 448 -11.44 -16.08 -14.58
N VAL A 449 -11.08 -17.00 -15.50
CA VAL A 449 -10.30 -16.67 -16.70
C VAL A 449 -11.26 -16.52 -17.88
N VAL A 450 -11.27 -15.33 -18.47
CA VAL A 450 -12.11 -14.97 -19.61
C VAL A 450 -11.23 -14.80 -20.85
N TYR A 451 -11.60 -15.42 -21.95
CA TYR A 451 -10.90 -15.23 -23.23
C TYR A 451 -11.68 -14.31 -24.12
N MET A 452 -11.04 -13.27 -24.66
CA MET A 452 -11.65 -12.29 -25.54
C MET A 452 -11.09 -12.37 -26.96
N GLU A 453 -11.96 -12.14 -27.94
CA GLU A 453 -11.64 -11.99 -29.36
C GLU A 453 -12.28 -10.72 -29.94
N ALA A 454 -11.86 -10.34 -31.13
CA ALA A 454 -12.39 -9.16 -31.79
C ALA A 454 -13.92 -9.21 -31.94
N GLY A 455 -14.59 -8.18 -31.47
CA GLY A 455 -16.04 -8.05 -31.42
C GLY A 455 -16.65 -8.28 -30.04
N ASP A 456 -15.94 -8.92 -29.13
CA ASP A 456 -16.41 -9.08 -27.75
C ASP A 456 -16.47 -7.75 -27.02
N LYS A 457 -17.46 -7.61 -26.14
CA LYS A 457 -17.73 -6.38 -25.39
C LYS A 457 -18.00 -6.65 -23.93
N ILE A 458 -17.34 -5.90 -23.07
CA ILE A 458 -17.67 -5.80 -21.66
C ILE A 458 -18.42 -4.48 -21.47
N ARG A 459 -19.61 -4.55 -20.91
CA ARG A 459 -20.44 -3.37 -20.62
C ARG A 459 -20.71 -3.28 -19.13
N GLU A 460 -20.51 -2.12 -18.57
CA GLU A 460 -20.91 -1.84 -17.21
C GLU A 460 -22.43 -1.91 -17.05
N LYS A 461 -22.90 -2.65 -16.04
CA LYS A 461 -24.33 -2.72 -15.72
C LYS A 461 -24.73 -1.45 -14.98
N LEU A 462 -25.57 -0.65 -15.60
CA LEU A 462 -26.11 0.56 -14.97
C LEU A 462 -27.51 0.35 -14.44
N ASN A 463 -27.80 1.00 -13.33
CA ASN A 463 -29.14 1.10 -12.76
C ASN A 463 -29.95 2.30 -13.30
N SER A 464 -29.40 3.06 -14.26
CA SER A 464 -29.99 4.28 -14.84
C SER A 464 -29.67 4.41 -16.32
N ASP A 465 -30.37 5.29 -17.04
CA ASP A 465 -30.21 5.56 -18.48
C ASP A 465 -28.87 6.23 -18.88
N MET A 466 -27.95 6.38 -17.95
CA MET A 466 -26.61 6.90 -18.25
C MET A 466 -25.75 5.86 -18.99
N ALA A 467 -24.98 6.29 -19.96
CA ALA A 467 -24.07 5.43 -20.70
C ALA A 467 -22.84 5.06 -19.82
N GLY A 468 -22.80 3.82 -19.33
CA GLY A 468 -21.64 3.29 -18.61
C GLY A 468 -20.47 2.97 -19.52
N LEU A 469 -19.37 2.56 -18.89
CA LEU A 469 -18.19 2.13 -19.60
C LEU A 469 -18.50 0.92 -20.49
N THR A 470 -18.10 1.03 -21.76
CA THR A 470 -18.08 -0.09 -22.70
C THR A 470 -16.65 -0.30 -23.17
N LEU A 471 -16.12 -1.50 -22.95
CA LEU A 471 -14.85 -1.96 -23.49
C LEU A 471 -15.13 -2.93 -24.64
N GLU A 472 -14.62 -2.63 -25.82
CA GLU A 472 -14.74 -3.45 -27.02
C GLU A 472 -13.36 -3.97 -27.43
N CYS A 473 -13.21 -5.28 -27.56
CA CYS A 473 -12.02 -5.90 -28.12
C CYS A 473 -12.04 -5.73 -29.64
N LEU A 474 -11.01 -5.10 -30.20
CA LEU A 474 -10.88 -4.90 -31.63
C LEU A 474 -9.96 -5.94 -32.28
N TYR A 475 -9.05 -6.53 -31.51
CA TYR A 475 -8.05 -7.50 -31.97
C TYR A 475 -7.55 -8.33 -30.78
N PRO A 476 -7.13 -9.61 -30.94
CA PRO A 476 -7.05 -10.40 -32.19
C PRO A 476 -8.37 -11.04 -32.63
N SER A 477 -8.43 -11.45 -33.89
CA SER A 477 -9.58 -12.19 -34.47
C SER A 477 -9.16 -13.59 -34.92
N GLY A 478 -10.10 -14.56 -34.92
CA GLY A 478 -9.85 -15.92 -35.37
C GLY A 478 -9.42 -16.01 -36.85
N LYS A 479 -9.95 -15.13 -37.69
CA LYS A 479 -9.56 -14.99 -39.10
C LYS A 479 -8.09 -14.61 -39.30
N THR A 480 -7.51 -13.93 -38.31
CA THR A 480 -6.12 -13.51 -38.30
C THR A 480 -5.15 -14.68 -38.19
N LEU A 481 -5.50 -15.67 -37.37
CA LEU A 481 -4.67 -16.84 -37.14
C LEU A 481 -4.69 -17.78 -38.33
N GLU A 482 -5.86 -17.97 -38.95
CA GLU A 482 -6.00 -18.78 -40.15
C GLU A 482 -5.13 -18.21 -41.30
N ALA A 483 -5.20 -16.90 -41.52
CA ALA A 483 -4.40 -16.24 -42.54
C ALA A 483 -2.87 -16.37 -42.21
N LYS A 484 -2.44 -16.18 -40.96
CA LYS A 484 -1.04 -16.34 -40.55
C LYS A 484 -0.56 -17.80 -40.64
N GLN A 485 -1.42 -18.79 -40.34
CA GLN A 485 -1.07 -20.20 -40.49
C GLN A 485 -0.92 -20.60 -41.97
N VAL A 486 -1.73 -20.04 -42.86
CA VAL A 486 -1.59 -20.24 -44.29
C VAL A 486 -0.28 -19.64 -44.80
N VAL A 487 0.03 -18.39 -44.44
CA VAL A 487 1.28 -17.72 -44.84
C VAL A 487 2.50 -18.47 -44.25
N LYS A 488 2.44 -18.93 -43.01
CA LYS A 488 3.52 -19.73 -42.43
C LYS A 488 3.73 -21.05 -43.13
N ARG A 489 2.66 -21.77 -43.49
CA ARG A 489 2.75 -23.02 -44.25
C ARG A 489 3.35 -22.79 -45.67
N GLU A 490 2.96 -21.66 -46.29
CA GLU A 490 3.52 -21.27 -47.60
C GLU A 490 5.01 -20.90 -47.46
N SER A 491 5.38 -20.14 -46.41
CA SER A 491 6.81 -19.81 -46.18
C SER A 491 7.65 -21.02 -45.80
N ASP A 492 7.12 -21.93 -44.99
CA ASP A 492 7.82 -23.18 -44.63
C ASP A 492 8.00 -24.07 -45.86
N SER A 493 6.99 -24.16 -46.74
CA SER A 493 7.10 -24.93 -48.00
C SER A 493 8.07 -24.29 -48.99
N ILE A 494 8.17 -22.94 -49.04
CA ILE A 494 9.15 -22.23 -49.85
C ILE A 494 10.56 -22.43 -49.31
N ALA A 495 10.75 -22.44 -47.98
CA ALA A 495 12.02 -22.69 -47.34
C ALA A 495 12.51 -24.14 -47.57
N GLU A 496 11.58 -25.12 -47.48
CA GLU A 496 11.89 -26.51 -47.86
C GLU A 496 12.27 -26.65 -49.35
N ALA A 497 11.50 -26.00 -50.24
CA ALA A 497 11.83 -26.02 -51.68
C ALA A 497 13.18 -25.36 -51.97
N LYS A 498 13.56 -24.28 -51.25
CA LYS A 498 14.86 -23.61 -51.37
C LYS A 498 15.99 -24.53 -50.88
N GLN A 499 15.83 -25.24 -49.80
CA GLN A 499 16.80 -26.23 -49.29
C GLN A 499 16.97 -27.41 -50.25
N VAL A 500 15.90 -27.87 -50.88
CA VAL A 500 15.97 -28.92 -51.90
C VAL A 500 16.74 -28.42 -53.14
N ALA A 501 16.46 -27.20 -53.62
CA ALA A 501 17.13 -26.59 -54.74
C ALA A 501 18.62 -26.35 -54.46
N GLU A 502 19.01 -25.95 -53.26
CA GLU A 502 20.40 -25.82 -52.83
C GLU A 502 21.12 -27.17 -52.82
N ARG A 503 20.49 -28.24 -52.32
CA ARG A 503 21.06 -29.60 -52.36
C ARG A 503 21.22 -30.14 -53.80
N GLU A 504 20.27 -29.84 -54.69
CA GLU A 504 20.37 -30.20 -56.09
C GLU A 504 21.48 -29.40 -56.79
N ALA A 505 21.62 -28.10 -56.47
CA ALA A 505 22.72 -27.28 -56.99
C ALA A 505 24.10 -27.77 -56.52
N ASP A 506 24.24 -28.18 -55.27
CA ASP A 506 25.48 -28.78 -54.72
C ASP A 506 25.79 -30.13 -55.41
N SER A 507 24.78 -30.97 -55.61
CA SER A 507 24.97 -32.25 -56.32
C SER A 507 25.35 -32.06 -57.78
N ILE A 508 24.81 -31.04 -58.46
CA ILE A 508 25.21 -30.66 -59.83
C ILE A 508 26.63 -30.11 -59.86
N ALA A 509 27.04 -29.33 -58.84
CA ALA A 509 28.39 -28.81 -58.72
C ALA A 509 29.42 -29.94 -58.45
N GLU A 510 29.08 -30.93 -57.62
CA GLU A 510 29.89 -32.15 -57.44
C GLU A 510 30.01 -32.98 -58.71
N ALA A 511 28.88 -33.22 -59.40
CA ALA A 511 28.89 -33.91 -60.70
C ALA A 511 29.71 -33.18 -61.74
N LYS A 512 29.69 -31.85 -61.77
CA LYS A 512 30.51 -31.03 -62.64
C LYS A 512 31.97 -31.09 -62.28
N GLN A 513 32.37 -31.13 -61.01
CA GLN A 513 33.77 -31.35 -60.59
C GLN A 513 34.24 -32.73 -60.91
N VAL A 514 33.41 -33.78 -60.83
CA VAL A 514 33.79 -35.14 -61.28
C VAL A 514 33.93 -35.19 -62.74
N ALA A 515 33.07 -34.60 -63.58
CA ALA A 515 33.18 -34.49 -65.02
C ALA A 515 34.46 -33.71 -65.49
N GLU A 516 34.81 -32.63 -64.75
CA GLU A 516 36.02 -31.88 -65.00
C GLU A 516 37.29 -32.66 -64.63
N ARG A 517 37.27 -33.53 -63.63
CA ARG A 517 38.34 -34.46 -63.28
C ARG A 517 38.52 -35.58 -64.35
N GLU A 518 37.41 -36.11 -64.86
CA GLU A 518 37.37 -37.11 -65.91
C GLU A 518 37.78 -36.50 -67.28
N ALA A 519 37.48 -35.20 -67.54
CA ALA A 519 37.90 -34.46 -68.73
C ALA A 519 39.33 -34.03 -68.71
N ALA A 520 39.99 -33.94 -67.55
CA ALA A 520 41.46 -33.64 -67.46
C ALA A 520 42.35 -34.79 -67.82
N ASP A 521 41.83 -36.00 -68.02
CA ASP A 521 42.57 -37.20 -68.44
C ASP A 521 42.50 -37.48 -69.92
N ILE A 522 41.87 -36.59 -70.73
CA ILE A 522 41.78 -36.73 -72.16
C ILE A 522 42.47 -35.52 -72.78
N THR A 523 43.66 -35.83 -73.35
CA THR A 523 44.53 -34.94 -74.17
C THR A 523 43.81 -34.27 -75.35
N ASP A 524 44.07 -32.99 -75.50
CA ASP A 524 44.02 -32.11 -76.71
C ASP A 524 43.12 -32.52 -77.89
N ASP A 525 42.07 -31.81 -78.07
CA ASP A 525 41.54 -31.23 -79.31
C ASP A 525 40.01 -31.04 -79.17
N LYS A 526 39.54 -29.84 -78.90
CA LYS A 526 38.36 -29.14 -79.36
C LYS A 526 37.84 -28.15 -78.38
N LYS A 527 38.34 -26.97 -78.41
CA LYS A 527 37.63 -25.76 -78.04
C LYS A 527 36.61 -25.49 -79.13
N ILE A 528 35.35 -25.64 -78.87
CA ILE A 528 34.24 -24.87 -79.46
C ILE A 528 33.00 -24.94 -78.57
N ALA A 529 32.62 -23.75 -78.18
CA ALA A 529 31.27 -23.29 -77.88
C ALA A 529 30.36 -24.10 -76.91
N ILE A 530 30.14 -23.54 -75.76
CA ILE A 530 28.77 -23.23 -75.24
C ILE A 530 28.85 -21.97 -74.37
N GLY A 531 28.63 -20.83 -75.01
CA GLY A 531 28.25 -19.62 -74.34
C GLY A 531 26.74 -19.52 -74.45
N LEU A 532 26.16 -18.83 -73.51
CA LEU A 532 24.78 -18.37 -73.34
C LEU A 532 23.89 -19.22 -72.44
N GLY A 533 23.55 -18.56 -71.42
CA GLY A 533 22.28 -18.78 -70.76
C GLY A 533 22.42 -18.85 -69.26
N ASN A 534 22.49 -17.72 -68.59
CA ASN A 534 21.80 -17.50 -67.30
C ASN A 534 22.26 -16.20 -66.63
N ALA A 535 21.65 -15.17 -67.08
CA ALA A 535 21.56 -13.91 -66.34
C ALA A 535 20.19 -13.35 -66.70
N ILE A 536 19.22 -13.65 -65.93
CA ILE A 536 17.92 -12.92 -65.76
C ILE A 536 17.08 -13.85 -64.89
N THR A 537 16.97 -13.52 -63.60
CA THR A 537 15.84 -13.71 -62.69
C THR A 537 16.36 -13.93 -61.26
N ALA A 538 16.87 -12.91 -60.65
CA ALA A 538 17.12 -12.93 -59.19
C ALA A 538 17.22 -11.52 -58.59
N ASN A 539 16.31 -10.62 -58.93
CA ASN A 539 16.31 -9.29 -58.30
C ASN A 539 14.95 -8.63 -58.20
N VAL A 540 13.88 -9.32 -57.78
CA VAL A 540 12.61 -8.67 -57.46
C VAL A 540 11.90 -9.21 -56.20
N LEU A 541 12.42 -10.15 -55.46
CA LEU A 541 11.72 -10.72 -54.28
C LEU A 541 12.52 -10.75 -52.97
N GLU A 542 13.59 -9.92 -52.80
CA GLU A 542 14.39 -9.97 -51.58
C GLU A 542 13.94 -9.08 -50.44
N ASP A 543 12.90 -8.26 -50.54
CA ASP A 543 12.51 -7.30 -49.50
C ASP A 543 11.30 -7.68 -48.61
N GLU A 544 10.68 -8.86 -48.73
CA GLU A 544 9.48 -9.19 -47.94
C GLU A 544 9.49 -10.51 -47.13
N VAL A 545 10.55 -11.30 -47.12
CA VAL A 545 10.53 -12.62 -46.44
C VAL A 545 11.77 -12.84 -45.55
N THR A 546 11.99 -11.93 -44.59
CA THR A 546 12.78 -12.22 -43.40
C THR A 546 11.90 -11.99 -42.16
N GLY A 547 10.77 -12.69 -42.07
CA GLY A 547 9.89 -12.67 -40.89
C GLY A 547 10.11 -13.90 -40.07
N SER A 548 10.86 -13.82 -38.96
CA SER A 548 10.64 -14.61 -37.75
C SER A 548 9.14 -14.77 -37.51
N GLY A 549 8.68 -15.90 -36.97
CA GLY A 549 7.26 -16.14 -36.69
C GLY A 549 6.56 -14.99 -35.97
N PRO A 550 5.21 -15.01 -35.81
CA PRO A 550 4.47 -13.88 -35.26
C PRO A 550 5.06 -13.50 -33.92
N ASP A 551 5.54 -12.25 -33.85
CA ASP A 551 6.02 -11.65 -32.60
C ASP A 551 4.87 -11.65 -31.59
N ALA A 552 5.16 -11.87 -30.31
CA ALA A 552 4.17 -11.84 -29.23
C ALA A 552 3.39 -10.50 -29.23
N ASN A 553 4.06 -9.42 -29.61
CA ASN A 553 3.52 -8.07 -29.77
C ASN A 553 2.40 -7.99 -30.81
N ASP A 554 2.52 -8.73 -31.91
CA ASP A 554 1.50 -8.82 -32.97
C ASP A 554 0.20 -9.53 -32.53
N LEU A 555 0.19 -10.12 -31.33
CA LEU A 555 -0.97 -10.78 -30.75
C LEU A 555 -1.55 -10.01 -29.55
N SER A 556 -1.07 -8.78 -29.34
CA SER A 556 -1.58 -7.90 -28.27
C SER A 556 -3.06 -7.63 -28.41
N ILE A 557 -3.79 -7.65 -27.27
CA ILE A 557 -5.19 -7.21 -27.24
C ILE A 557 -5.27 -5.71 -27.50
N VAL A 558 -6.08 -5.33 -28.48
CA VAL A 558 -6.44 -3.92 -28.72
C VAL A 558 -7.84 -3.67 -28.20
N LEU A 559 -7.97 -2.70 -27.29
CA LEU A 559 -9.23 -2.35 -26.63
C LEU A 559 -9.67 -0.94 -26.98
N LEU A 560 -10.96 -0.76 -27.27
CA LEU A 560 -11.61 0.53 -27.41
C LEU A 560 -12.55 0.74 -26.23
N ALA A 561 -12.22 1.68 -25.35
CA ALA A 561 -13.09 2.14 -24.28
C ALA A 561 -13.97 3.28 -24.77
N LYS A 562 -15.27 3.20 -24.45
CA LYS A 562 -16.25 4.26 -24.70
C LYS A 562 -16.89 4.64 -23.38
N TYR A 563 -16.78 5.91 -23.00
CA TYR A 563 -17.37 6.46 -21.78
C TYR A 563 -17.78 7.91 -22.01
N ASP A 564 -19.01 8.27 -21.65
CA ASP A 564 -19.54 9.65 -21.72
C ASP A 564 -19.29 10.33 -23.09
N GLY A 565 -19.50 9.58 -24.19
CA GLY A 565 -19.29 10.04 -25.56
C GLY A 565 -17.83 10.13 -25.99
N ARG A 566 -16.86 9.79 -25.14
CA ARG A 566 -15.42 9.81 -25.44
C ARG A 566 -14.87 8.43 -25.73
N LYS A 567 -13.83 8.38 -26.57
CA LYS A 567 -13.16 7.16 -27.01
C LYS A 567 -11.71 7.15 -26.58
N ILE A 568 -11.30 6.08 -25.90
CA ILE A 568 -9.90 5.82 -25.53
C ILE A 568 -9.47 4.52 -26.19
N LEU A 569 -8.42 4.55 -26.97
CA LEU A 569 -7.86 3.39 -27.65
C LEU A 569 -6.60 2.92 -26.95
N PHE A 570 -6.59 1.67 -26.51
CA PHE A 570 -5.45 0.97 -25.91
C PHE A 570 -4.94 -0.05 -26.92
N THR A 571 -3.71 0.13 -27.39
CA THR A 571 -3.15 -0.69 -28.47
C THR A 571 -2.20 -1.78 -27.96
N GLY A 572 -1.90 -1.80 -26.65
CA GLY A 572 -0.82 -2.66 -26.15
C GLY A 572 0.46 -2.40 -26.92
N ASP A 573 1.14 -3.45 -27.35
CA ASP A 573 2.33 -3.37 -28.18
C ASP A 573 2.10 -3.75 -29.65
N ALA A 574 0.83 -3.65 -30.09
CA ALA A 574 0.45 -3.89 -31.48
C ALA A 574 1.28 -3.06 -32.46
N GLY A 575 1.92 -3.72 -33.42
CA GLY A 575 2.74 -3.10 -34.46
C GLY A 575 1.94 -2.65 -35.67
N SER A 576 2.63 -2.06 -36.66
CA SER A 576 2.06 -1.49 -37.88
C SER A 576 1.23 -2.48 -38.71
N MET A 577 1.51 -3.76 -38.65
CA MET A 577 0.73 -4.81 -39.31
C MET A 577 -0.68 -4.90 -38.73
N VAL A 578 -0.81 -4.86 -37.39
CA VAL A 578 -2.08 -4.86 -36.69
C VAL A 578 -2.84 -3.57 -36.97
N GLU A 579 -2.16 -2.43 -36.95
CA GLU A 579 -2.73 -1.12 -37.26
C GLU A 579 -3.36 -1.06 -38.66
N LYS A 580 -2.64 -1.51 -39.70
CA LYS A 580 -3.16 -1.61 -41.08
C LYS A 580 -4.46 -2.42 -41.12
N ARG A 581 -4.49 -3.54 -40.40
CA ARG A 581 -5.68 -4.39 -40.34
C ARG A 581 -6.85 -3.71 -39.63
N LEU A 582 -6.59 -3.04 -38.52
CA LEU A 582 -7.59 -2.27 -37.77
C LEU A 582 -8.20 -1.18 -38.63
N ILE A 583 -7.41 -0.49 -39.47
CA ILE A 583 -7.90 0.51 -40.43
C ILE A 583 -8.85 -0.16 -41.42
N LEU A 584 -8.47 -1.28 -42.00
CA LEU A 584 -9.29 -1.97 -43.01
C LEU A 584 -10.60 -2.51 -42.43
N GLU A 585 -10.59 -3.09 -41.24
CA GLU A 585 -11.74 -3.77 -40.67
C GLU A 585 -12.62 -2.86 -39.80
N LYS A 586 -12.05 -1.81 -39.16
CA LYS A 586 -12.68 -1.04 -38.07
C LYS A 586 -12.61 0.48 -38.23
N ASN A 587 -12.34 0.99 -39.45
CA ASN A 587 -12.13 2.43 -39.70
C ASN A 587 -13.20 3.32 -39.06
N LEU A 588 -14.51 3.02 -39.25
CA LEU A 588 -15.61 3.79 -38.66
C LEU A 588 -15.66 3.79 -37.14
N LEU A 589 -15.15 2.73 -36.47
CA LEU A 589 -15.09 2.65 -35.03
C LEU A 589 -13.91 3.46 -34.47
N LEU A 590 -12.81 3.49 -35.23
CA LEU A 590 -11.55 4.14 -34.82
C LEU A 590 -11.56 5.64 -35.11
N SER A 591 -12.35 6.10 -36.12
CA SER A 591 -12.47 7.53 -36.41
C SER A 591 -12.92 8.30 -35.15
N GLU A 592 -12.38 9.51 -34.98
CA GLU A 592 -12.68 10.37 -33.81
C GLU A 592 -12.29 9.73 -32.46
N THR A 593 -11.15 9.06 -32.39
CA THR A 593 -10.57 8.61 -31.13
C THR A 593 -10.03 9.82 -30.39
N ASP A 594 -10.51 10.06 -29.16
CA ASP A 594 -10.08 11.23 -28.37
C ASP A 594 -8.68 11.01 -27.77
N VAL A 595 -8.41 9.81 -27.25
CA VAL A 595 -7.16 9.48 -26.55
C VAL A 595 -6.59 8.18 -27.09
N LEU A 596 -5.32 8.21 -27.45
CA LEU A 596 -4.53 7.05 -27.87
C LEU A 596 -3.51 6.71 -26.81
N LYS A 597 -3.51 5.48 -26.27
CA LYS A 597 -2.31 4.89 -25.69
C LYS A 597 -1.44 4.40 -26.83
N VAL A 598 -0.33 5.07 -27.02
CA VAL A 598 0.61 4.80 -28.13
C VAL A 598 1.17 3.39 -28.01
N GLY A 599 1.17 2.66 -29.13
CA GLY A 599 1.61 1.26 -29.17
C GLY A 599 3.12 1.11 -28.92
N HIS A 600 3.50 -0.01 -28.35
CA HIS A 600 4.88 -0.47 -28.15
C HIS A 600 5.78 0.65 -27.60
N HIS A 601 5.31 1.33 -26.57
CA HIS A 601 6.01 2.41 -25.84
C HIS A 601 6.54 3.55 -26.71
N GLY A 602 5.96 3.73 -27.92
CA GLY A 602 6.45 4.69 -28.91
C GLY A 602 7.59 4.16 -29.80
N SER A 603 7.64 2.85 -30.03
CA SER A 603 8.54 2.24 -31.00
C SER A 603 8.22 2.70 -32.43
N ARG A 604 9.25 2.75 -33.30
CA ARG A 604 9.09 3.01 -34.73
C ARG A 604 8.30 1.94 -35.47
N SER A 605 8.14 0.75 -34.87
CA SER A 605 7.36 -0.35 -35.43
C SER A 605 5.85 -0.19 -35.25
N ALA A 606 5.41 0.80 -34.48
CA ALA A 606 4.02 1.12 -34.19
C ALA A 606 3.70 2.59 -34.52
N SER A 607 2.42 2.95 -34.45
CA SER A 607 1.93 4.33 -34.70
C SER A 607 2.23 4.81 -36.12
N SER A 608 1.93 3.94 -37.09
CA SER A 608 2.15 4.25 -38.52
C SER A 608 1.35 5.50 -38.94
N GLU A 609 1.88 6.25 -39.93
CA GLU A 609 1.28 7.49 -40.42
C GLU A 609 -0.18 7.28 -40.86
N GLY A 610 -0.47 6.23 -41.61
CA GLY A 610 -1.84 5.94 -42.07
C GLY A 610 -2.79 5.65 -40.92
N PHE A 611 -2.30 4.99 -39.85
CA PHE A 611 -3.07 4.75 -38.64
C PHE A 611 -3.37 6.05 -37.89
N LEU A 612 -2.37 6.85 -37.64
CA LEU A 612 -2.51 8.13 -36.95
C LEU A 612 -3.39 9.12 -37.71
N GLN A 613 -3.28 9.17 -39.02
CA GLN A 613 -4.17 10.00 -39.89
C GLN A 613 -5.63 9.53 -39.85
N THR A 614 -5.86 8.24 -39.64
CA THR A 614 -7.23 7.68 -39.56
C THR A 614 -7.86 7.99 -38.20
N ILE A 615 -7.14 7.79 -37.11
CA ILE A 615 -7.68 7.93 -35.74
C ILE A 615 -7.67 9.38 -35.26
N LYS A 616 -6.69 10.20 -35.65
CA LYS A 616 -6.50 11.62 -35.32
C LYS A 616 -6.74 11.95 -33.85
N PRO A 617 -6.02 11.31 -32.92
CA PRO A 617 -6.27 11.48 -31.50
C PRO A 617 -5.95 12.91 -31.05
N GLN A 618 -6.78 13.46 -30.17
CA GLN A 618 -6.52 14.74 -29.52
C GLN A 618 -5.33 14.64 -28.54
N TYR A 619 -5.25 13.50 -27.83
CA TYR A 619 -4.21 13.21 -26.86
C TYR A 619 -3.55 11.87 -27.18
N ALA A 620 -2.23 11.85 -27.08
CA ALA A 620 -1.41 10.65 -27.21
C ALA A 620 -0.61 10.41 -25.92
N ILE A 621 -0.75 9.22 -25.35
CA ILE A 621 -0.10 8.87 -24.10
C ILE A 621 0.94 7.79 -24.35
N ILE A 622 2.17 8.03 -23.92
CA ILE A 622 3.29 7.13 -24.09
C ILE A 622 3.78 6.68 -22.70
N SER A 623 3.67 5.38 -22.44
CA SER A 623 4.27 4.76 -21.26
C SER A 623 5.70 4.33 -21.61
N CYS A 624 6.70 4.92 -21.00
CA CYS A 624 8.10 4.59 -21.23
C CYS A 624 8.98 4.96 -20.04
N GLY A 625 10.11 4.30 -19.92
CA GLY A 625 11.06 4.53 -18.82
C GLY A 625 12.02 5.67 -19.10
N LYS A 626 12.37 6.45 -18.09
CA LYS A 626 13.27 7.62 -18.18
C LYS A 626 14.66 7.33 -18.75
N LYS A 627 15.17 6.11 -18.60
CA LYS A 627 16.45 5.64 -19.09
C LYS A 627 16.29 4.22 -19.62
N ASN A 628 15.41 4.04 -20.62
CA ASN A 628 15.22 2.73 -21.22
C ASN A 628 16.30 2.43 -22.26
N HIS A 629 16.66 1.16 -22.38
CA HIS A 629 17.70 0.70 -23.32
C HIS A 629 17.21 0.63 -24.77
N TYR A 630 15.88 0.73 -24.97
CA TYR A 630 15.26 0.61 -26.30
C TYR A 630 15.24 1.93 -27.07
N GLY A 631 15.55 3.05 -26.39
CA GLY A 631 15.48 4.39 -26.97
C GLY A 631 14.04 4.90 -27.16
N HIS A 632 13.05 4.28 -26.50
CA HIS A 632 11.64 4.69 -26.58
C HIS A 632 11.36 5.97 -25.78
N PRO A 633 10.47 6.86 -26.28
CA PRO A 633 9.87 6.82 -27.61
C PRO A 633 10.87 7.26 -28.69
N HIS A 634 10.79 6.65 -29.87
CA HIS A 634 11.60 7.05 -31.01
C HIS A 634 11.17 8.41 -31.55
N GLU A 635 12.13 9.14 -32.12
CA GLU A 635 11.92 10.50 -32.60
C GLU A 635 10.91 10.55 -33.76
N GLU A 636 10.94 9.55 -34.61
CA GLU A 636 10.01 9.38 -35.72
C GLU A 636 8.55 9.31 -35.22
N THR A 637 8.28 8.53 -34.19
CA THR A 637 6.95 8.42 -33.58
C THR A 637 6.48 9.75 -33.01
N LEU A 638 7.39 10.47 -32.33
CA LEU A 638 7.08 11.81 -31.78
C LEU A 638 6.77 12.82 -32.89
N MET A 639 7.53 12.83 -33.98
CA MET A 639 7.28 13.70 -35.13
C MET A 639 5.94 13.39 -35.80
N GLN A 640 5.58 12.11 -35.98
CA GLN A 640 4.31 11.71 -36.57
C GLN A 640 3.12 12.18 -35.71
N LEU A 641 3.20 12.00 -34.38
CA LEU A 641 2.18 12.47 -33.45
C LEU A 641 2.05 14.01 -33.47
N GLN A 642 3.16 14.72 -33.58
CA GLN A 642 3.17 16.17 -33.68
C GLN A 642 2.59 16.65 -35.01
N THR A 643 2.86 15.96 -36.11
CA THR A 643 2.35 16.28 -37.45
C THR A 643 0.82 16.23 -37.51
N ILE A 644 0.19 15.28 -36.81
CA ILE A 644 -1.28 15.18 -36.73
C ILE A 644 -1.88 16.14 -35.68
N GLY A 645 -1.04 16.91 -34.94
CA GLY A 645 -1.49 17.87 -33.92
C GLY A 645 -1.90 17.24 -32.59
N ALA A 646 -1.53 16.00 -32.29
CA ALA A 646 -1.81 15.35 -31.02
C ALA A 646 -1.01 15.99 -29.88
N ARG A 647 -1.64 16.18 -28.72
CA ARG A 647 -0.94 16.57 -27.49
C ARG A 647 -0.34 15.31 -26.86
N VAL A 648 1.00 15.29 -26.76
CA VAL A 648 1.73 14.11 -26.26
C VAL A 648 2.02 14.26 -24.79
N TYR A 649 1.65 13.23 -24.01
CA TYR A 649 2.00 13.07 -22.60
C TYR A 649 2.86 11.81 -22.43
N ARG A 650 3.94 11.91 -21.64
CA ARG A 650 4.92 10.82 -21.48
C ARG A 650 5.15 10.53 -20.00
N THR A 651 5.11 9.25 -19.61
CA THR A 651 5.31 8.87 -18.20
C THR A 651 6.73 9.16 -17.70
N ASP A 652 7.75 9.12 -18.57
CA ASP A 652 9.14 9.44 -18.21
C ASP A 652 9.36 10.93 -17.88
N GLN A 653 8.44 11.82 -18.30
CA GLN A 653 8.50 13.26 -18.06
C GLN A 653 7.52 13.71 -16.97
N CYS A 654 6.29 13.23 -17.03
CA CYS A 654 5.19 13.68 -16.16
C CYS A 654 4.94 12.76 -14.94
N GLY A 655 5.66 11.63 -14.84
CA GLY A 655 5.28 10.56 -13.91
C GLY A 655 3.99 9.88 -14.36
N ALA A 656 3.18 9.41 -13.42
CA ALA A 656 1.86 8.86 -13.77
C ALA A 656 0.97 9.94 -14.41
N ILE A 657 0.20 9.55 -15.45
CA ILE A 657 -0.68 10.46 -16.19
C ILE A 657 -2.12 10.12 -15.81
N ILE A 658 -2.86 11.13 -15.37
CA ILE A 658 -4.23 10.98 -14.87
C ILE A 658 -5.18 11.63 -15.85
N LEU A 659 -6.16 10.85 -16.31
CA LEU A 659 -7.21 11.27 -17.22
C LEU A 659 -8.56 11.16 -16.52
N HIS A 660 -9.29 12.26 -16.45
CA HIS A 660 -10.67 12.31 -15.99
C HIS A 660 -11.59 12.61 -17.17
N ILE A 661 -12.75 11.95 -17.21
CA ILE A 661 -13.85 12.29 -18.10
C ILE A 661 -15.04 12.67 -17.24
N GLN A 662 -15.54 13.90 -17.42
CA GLN A 662 -16.71 14.39 -16.70
C GLN A 662 -17.54 15.29 -17.61
N SER A 663 -18.82 14.98 -17.76
CA SER A 663 -19.76 15.69 -18.65
C SER A 663 -19.20 15.87 -20.07
N GLY A 664 -18.63 14.80 -20.63
CA GLY A 664 -18.05 14.78 -21.97
C GLY A 664 -16.75 15.59 -22.12
N LYS A 665 -16.17 16.11 -21.04
CA LYS A 665 -14.90 16.83 -21.08
C LYS A 665 -13.76 15.94 -20.60
N ILE A 666 -12.65 15.96 -21.33
CA ILE A 666 -11.41 15.28 -20.97
C ILE A 666 -10.52 16.28 -20.24
N MET A 667 -10.08 15.90 -19.04
CA MET A 667 -9.05 16.59 -18.26
C MET A 667 -7.88 15.64 -18.08
N LEU A 668 -6.69 16.08 -18.45
CA LEU A 668 -5.49 15.25 -18.45
C LEU A 668 -4.34 16.04 -17.84
N HIS A 669 -3.64 15.45 -16.86
CA HIS A 669 -2.52 16.06 -16.16
C HIS A 669 -1.52 15.00 -15.70
N GLY A 670 -0.27 15.42 -15.48
CA GLY A 670 0.77 14.59 -14.87
C GLY A 670 0.64 14.55 -13.35
N TYR A 671 1.18 13.52 -12.74
CA TYR A 671 1.21 13.41 -11.28
C TYR A 671 2.20 14.44 -10.70
N GLY A 672 1.68 15.46 -10.03
CA GLY A 672 2.46 16.54 -9.42
C GLY A 672 2.36 17.88 -10.17
N GLU A 673 1.55 17.98 -11.24
CA GLU A 673 1.18 19.23 -11.90
C GLU A 673 -0.03 19.91 -11.26
#